data_79cf7bba76e80d0f165a3624fab782b1
#
_entry.id   79cf7bba76e80d0f165a3624fab782b1
#
_cell.length_a   1.000
_cell.length_b   1.000
_cell.length_c   1.000
_cell.angle_alpha   90.00
_cell.angle_beta   90.00
_cell.angle_gamma   90.00
#
_symmetry.space_group_name_H-M   'P 1'
#
loop_
_entity.id
_entity.type
_entity.pdbx_description
1 polymer ?
#
loop_
_entity_poly.entity_id
_entity_poly.type
_entity_poly.pdbx_seq_one_letter_code
_entity_poly.pdbx_strand_id
1 'polypeptide(L)'
;MTQPHRRPRSAPRARFPARLGLLMALGVPLLGQAAVPATLSLQQGWQVRLAPGEAHAKDFPKAAQWLPAQVPGTVQTDLIAAGVVPDPFYRDNEAKIQWAGLSDWQYQTHVKADPALRARAHVELVFDGLDTFAEVYLNGKKLLAADNMFRQWRVDAKPLLKRGDNVLEVRLYSPIKKLQPWLAKQPYALPGAYDSAFGDEPVARHSSTYVRKAPYTFGWDWGPRIVTAGIWQDVRVEAWDALRVQGLHIAQQRVDADTAQLLAQLEVQAGRSGEVQLELDVLGPDGQRVAQLSQKAVLDPGSNTLTVPVRIAKPQRWFPVGYGRQDLYTFKARIRDAGGDSDATQRVTGLRSVELRRDKDKWGKGFAIVVNGIPVFAKGANLIPFDSFPSRVDAARMHGILQAARDANMNMLRMWGGGHYQPDSFYEDADRLGIMIWQDFMFGGAIPPYDVAFRENTRAEAEGQVKRLGDHPSIVIWCGNNEVQTGWENWGDRVKFKQSIDPEERSRIERGMTTLFGTVLREAVSKYDSDTPYWATSPGTDFDGAADQPDDGDMHYWKVWGGPALPVTEYLNVTPRFMSEYGLQSFPEMRTIRAFAEPGDLQPESPVMRAHQKFDKGNGNQRLLLYIRRAFGEPKDFESFVYLSQLMQAEGIALAAEHLRASRPQSMGSLYWQLNDVWPGASWSSLDYFGRWKALHYHAKRFYAPELIAALRNDQGQTEVTLVSDRTVPLAARWRMRVMDVSGKVLSKSEKPVTLAPLSSLRVGSFSDAQLLRRADPKRSFVVFELLDGARVLSRNLVFFDAAKHLHLPSPDIRTELRADGDGYALTLTSTTLAREVWLAFGDLDATLSDNAFDLLPGEPLTVHVRSRATLEQLRSALQVRDLAETLTGSPPEPAEAK
;
A
#
# COMPACT_ATOMS: atom_id res chain seq x y z
N MET A 1 -5.39 44.51 32.25
CA MET A 1 -6.36 45.53 31.87
C MET A 1 -7.14 45.03 30.67
N THR A 2 -8.38 44.78 30.92
CA THR A 2 -9.45 44.22 30.06
C THR A 2 -9.88 45.16 28.94
N GLN A 3 -10.14 44.68 27.76
CA GLN A 3 -11.33 45.06 27.00
C GLN A 3 -11.70 44.05 25.92
N PRO A 4 -13.01 43.90 25.61
CA PRO A 4 -13.59 42.70 25.00
C PRO A 4 -13.96 42.87 23.51
N HIS A 5 -13.97 41.74 22.77
CA HIS A 5 -14.40 41.66 21.39
C HIS A 5 -15.93 41.68 21.24
N ARG A 6 -16.43 42.53 20.35
CA ARG A 6 -17.81 42.68 19.93
C ARG A 6 -18.28 41.55 19.01
N ARG A 7 -19.47 41.02 19.31
CA ARG A 7 -20.29 40.19 18.40
C ARG A 7 -21.03 41.03 17.37
N PRO A 8 -21.25 40.57 16.13
CA PRO A 8 -22.16 41.23 15.20
C PRO A 8 -23.64 40.85 15.45
N ARG A 9 -24.49 41.82 15.22
CA ARG A 9 -25.93 41.84 15.46
C ARG A 9 -26.72 41.07 14.40
N SER A 10 -27.76 40.38 14.84
CA SER A 10 -28.80 39.73 14.03
C SER A 10 -29.78 40.73 13.39
N ALA A 11 -30.19 40.48 12.15
CA ALA A 11 -31.23 41.21 11.44
C ALA A 11 -32.65 40.58 11.69
N PRO A 12 -33.74 41.34 11.56
CA PRO A 12 -35.04 40.99 12.12
C PRO A 12 -35.90 40.10 11.22
N ARG A 13 -36.69 39.22 11.86
CA ARG A 13 -37.74 38.39 11.22
C ARG A 13 -38.99 39.19 10.89
N ALA A 14 -39.46 39.14 9.65
CA ALA A 14 -40.79 39.60 9.24
C ALA A 14 -41.85 38.57 9.60
N ARG A 15 -42.93 38.98 10.28
CA ARG A 15 -44.13 38.19 10.55
C ARG A 15 -45.16 38.47 9.45
N PHE A 16 -45.74 37.41 8.88
CA PHE A 16 -46.97 37.47 8.09
C PHE A 16 -48.11 36.76 8.85
N PRO A 17 -49.33 37.26 8.77
CA PRO A 17 -50.44 36.74 9.58
C PRO A 17 -51.14 35.52 8.97
N ALA A 18 -51.55 34.60 9.85
CA ALA A 18 -52.34 33.45 9.52
C ALA A 18 -53.79 33.83 9.13
N ARG A 19 -54.28 33.32 7.98
CA ARG A 19 -55.68 33.24 7.67
C ARG A 19 -56.15 31.77 7.74
N LEU A 20 -57.03 31.50 8.64
CA LEU A 20 -57.76 30.24 8.80
C LEU A 20 -58.70 30.04 7.62
N GLY A 21 -58.48 29.00 6.83
CA GLY A 21 -59.42 28.54 5.83
C GLY A 21 -59.78 27.08 6.11
N LEU A 22 -61.04 26.87 6.51
CA LEU A 22 -61.62 25.54 6.72
C LEU A 22 -61.92 24.94 5.33
N LEU A 23 -61.26 23.85 4.95
CA LEU A 23 -61.58 23.05 3.78
C LEU A 23 -61.83 21.59 4.20
N MET A 24 -63.02 21.12 3.82
CA MET A 24 -63.47 19.75 4.00
C MET A 24 -62.53 18.74 3.35
N ALA A 25 -62.14 17.73 4.09
CA ALA A 25 -61.39 16.58 3.61
C ALA A 25 -62.27 15.66 2.77
N LEU A 26 -62.13 15.74 1.45
CA LEU A 26 -62.46 14.64 0.55
C LEU A 26 -61.32 13.64 0.63
N GLY A 27 -61.59 12.39 1.09
CA GLY A 27 -60.65 11.31 1.14
C GLY A 27 -60.12 10.95 -0.26
N VAL A 28 -58.92 11.46 -0.58
CA VAL A 28 -58.09 10.94 -1.67
C VAL A 28 -57.38 9.69 -1.09
N PRO A 29 -57.45 8.51 -1.74
CA PRO A 29 -56.62 7.39 -1.32
C PRO A 29 -55.18 7.85 -1.38
N LEU A 30 -54.45 7.73 -0.26
CA LEU A 30 -52.99 7.87 -0.23
C LEU A 30 -52.43 6.85 -1.22
N LEU A 31 -52.12 7.29 -2.43
CA LEU A 31 -51.17 6.61 -3.29
C LEU A 31 -49.90 6.50 -2.46
N GLY A 32 -49.53 5.26 -2.08
CA GLY A 32 -48.36 4.99 -1.30
C GLY A 32 -47.14 5.69 -1.92
N GLN A 33 -46.43 6.48 -1.13
CA GLN A 33 -45.15 7.03 -1.59
C GLN A 33 -44.25 5.85 -1.94
N ALA A 34 -43.68 5.90 -3.14
CA ALA A 34 -42.68 4.93 -3.60
C ALA A 34 -41.60 4.71 -2.51
N ALA A 35 -41.44 3.47 -2.08
CA ALA A 35 -40.52 3.16 -1.03
C ALA A 35 -39.09 2.98 -1.61
N VAL A 36 -38.15 3.74 -1.08
CA VAL A 36 -36.70 3.60 -1.36
C VAL A 36 -36.09 2.88 -0.18
N PRO A 37 -35.08 2.01 -0.38
CA PRO A 37 -34.34 1.43 0.73
C PRO A 37 -33.80 2.52 1.68
N ALA A 38 -33.88 2.25 2.99
CA ALA A 38 -33.43 3.17 4.02
C ALA A 38 -32.22 2.59 4.75
N THR A 39 -31.23 3.41 5.03
CA THR A 39 -30.03 3.04 5.78
C THR A 39 -29.95 3.85 7.06
N LEU A 40 -29.73 3.18 8.20
CA LEU A 40 -29.44 3.77 9.49
C LEU A 40 -28.02 3.40 9.92
N SER A 41 -27.12 4.38 9.96
CA SER A 41 -25.76 4.17 10.49
C SER A 41 -25.78 3.89 12.00
N LEU A 42 -24.98 2.95 12.44
CA LEU A 42 -24.81 2.56 13.84
C LEU A 42 -23.39 2.82 14.35
N GLN A 43 -22.76 3.91 13.94
CA GLN A 43 -21.39 4.25 14.34
C GLN A 43 -21.29 4.91 15.73
N GLN A 44 -22.41 5.31 16.34
CA GLN A 44 -22.45 6.10 17.55
C GLN A 44 -23.00 5.32 18.76
N GLY A 45 -22.59 5.74 19.96
CA GLY A 45 -23.14 5.23 21.21
C GLY A 45 -22.64 3.87 21.64
N TRP A 46 -21.54 3.40 21.07
CA TRP A 46 -20.93 2.14 21.45
C TRP A 46 -20.14 2.24 22.76
N GLN A 47 -20.16 1.14 23.50
CA GLN A 47 -19.35 0.91 24.68
C GLN A 47 -18.66 -0.46 24.56
N VAL A 48 -17.49 -0.60 25.18
CA VAL A 48 -16.71 -1.85 25.21
C VAL A 48 -16.28 -2.16 26.64
N ARG A 49 -16.17 -3.45 26.95
CA ARG A 49 -15.56 -3.95 28.20
C ARG A 49 -14.97 -5.34 28.00
N LEU A 50 -14.12 -5.74 28.95
CA LEU A 50 -13.75 -7.16 29.07
C LEU A 50 -15.01 -8.02 29.19
N ALA A 51 -15.04 -9.17 28.54
CA ALA A 51 -16.14 -10.11 28.71
C ALA A 51 -16.24 -10.58 30.18
N PRO A 52 -17.45 -10.81 30.69
CA PRO A 52 -17.61 -11.28 32.06
C PRO A 52 -16.84 -12.57 32.33
N GLY A 53 -16.06 -12.60 33.41
CA GLY A 53 -15.27 -13.77 33.82
C GLY A 53 -13.83 -13.77 33.27
N GLU A 54 -13.41 -12.77 32.52
CA GLU A 54 -12.03 -12.64 32.03
C GLU A 54 -11.03 -12.48 33.20
N ALA A 55 -9.94 -13.24 33.14
CA ALA A 55 -8.94 -13.25 34.22
C ALA A 55 -8.25 -11.88 34.35
N HIS A 56 -8.01 -11.20 33.25
CA HIS A 56 -7.35 -9.88 33.18
C HIS A 56 -8.19 -8.76 33.86
N ALA A 57 -9.45 -9.01 34.21
CA ALA A 57 -10.26 -8.05 34.96
C ALA A 57 -9.67 -7.69 36.35
N LYS A 58 -8.84 -8.57 36.93
CA LYS A 58 -8.17 -8.32 38.21
C LYS A 58 -7.03 -7.32 38.07
N ASP A 59 -6.28 -7.42 36.97
CA ASP A 59 -5.12 -6.57 36.72
C ASP A 59 -5.54 -5.24 36.06
N PHE A 60 -6.62 -5.26 35.29
CA PHE A 60 -7.18 -4.13 34.56
C PHE A 60 -8.65 -3.88 34.89
N PRO A 61 -8.98 -3.51 36.17
CA PRO A 61 -10.37 -3.37 36.62
C PRO A 61 -11.16 -2.28 35.89
N LYS A 62 -10.48 -1.28 35.31
CA LYS A 62 -11.11 -0.25 34.50
C LYS A 62 -11.63 -0.84 33.17
N ALA A 63 -10.91 -1.79 32.56
CA ALA A 63 -11.34 -2.47 31.34
C ALA A 63 -12.54 -3.41 31.56
N ALA A 64 -12.82 -3.84 32.82
CA ALA A 64 -14.00 -4.63 33.18
C ALA A 64 -15.30 -3.80 33.29
N GLN A 65 -15.18 -2.47 33.27
CA GLN A 65 -16.27 -1.52 33.20
C GLN A 65 -16.58 -1.13 31.76
N TRP A 66 -17.80 -0.65 31.51
CA TRP A 66 -18.14 -0.11 30.20
C TRP A 66 -17.35 1.17 29.92
N LEU A 67 -16.52 1.14 28.89
CA LEU A 67 -15.74 2.25 28.37
C LEU A 67 -16.41 2.75 27.08
N PRO A 68 -16.35 4.05 26.76
CA PRO A 68 -16.72 4.53 25.42
C PRO A 68 -15.91 3.79 24.34
N ALA A 69 -16.57 3.40 23.27
CA ALA A 69 -15.94 2.74 22.12
C ALA A 69 -16.18 3.51 20.82
N GLN A 70 -15.16 3.55 19.98
CA GLN A 70 -15.23 4.07 18.64
C GLN A 70 -15.57 2.95 17.66
N VAL A 71 -16.55 3.18 16.78
CA VAL A 71 -16.89 2.27 15.67
C VAL A 71 -17.04 3.09 14.38
N PRO A 72 -16.30 2.75 13.33
CA PRO A 72 -15.25 1.71 13.22
C PRO A 72 -14.08 1.90 14.20
N GLY A 73 -13.58 0.80 14.77
CA GLY A 73 -12.53 0.86 15.77
C GLY A 73 -11.99 -0.50 16.20
N THR A 74 -11.04 -0.46 17.13
CA THR A 74 -10.50 -1.65 17.80
C THR A 74 -10.51 -1.45 19.31
N VAL A 75 -10.60 -2.55 20.05
CA VAL A 75 -10.48 -2.55 21.50
C VAL A 75 -9.22 -1.82 21.97
N GLN A 76 -8.11 -2.05 21.28
CA GLN A 76 -6.82 -1.47 21.64
C GLN A 76 -6.84 0.05 21.56
N THR A 77 -7.45 0.63 20.51
CA THR A 77 -7.61 2.09 20.39
C THR A 77 -8.48 2.67 21.50
N ASP A 78 -9.54 1.95 21.90
CA ASP A 78 -10.44 2.36 22.97
C ASP A 78 -9.74 2.29 24.33
N LEU A 79 -8.92 1.26 24.59
CA LEU A 79 -8.10 1.13 25.80
C LEU A 79 -7.04 2.25 25.92
N ILE A 80 -6.40 2.62 24.81
CA ILE A 80 -5.45 3.75 24.76
C ILE A 80 -6.20 5.05 25.07
N ALA A 81 -7.32 5.31 24.41
CA ALA A 81 -8.13 6.51 24.62
C ALA A 81 -8.65 6.62 26.06
N ALA A 82 -8.98 5.48 26.68
CA ALA A 82 -9.40 5.42 28.07
C ALA A 82 -8.23 5.50 29.07
N GLY A 83 -6.98 5.53 28.63
CA GLY A 83 -5.79 5.51 29.49
C GLY A 83 -5.67 4.21 30.34
N VAL A 84 -6.12 3.08 29.79
CA VAL A 84 -5.94 1.75 30.39
C VAL A 84 -4.57 1.18 30.04
N VAL A 85 -4.12 1.43 28.83
CA VAL A 85 -2.80 1.05 28.32
C VAL A 85 -2.11 2.27 27.71
N PRO A 86 -0.76 2.35 27.78
CA PRO A 86 -0.01 3.41 27.10
C PRO A 86 -0.03 3.19 25.58
N ASP A 87 0.37 4.23 24.83
CA ASP A 87 0.58 4.12 23.38
C ASP A 87 1.66 3.07 23.10
N PRO A 88 1.35 1.98 22.35
CA PRO A 88 2.32 0.93 22.03
C PRO A 88 3.45 1.39 21.11
N PHE A 89 3.29 2.53 20.43
CA PHE A 89 4.30 3.09 19.54
C PHE A 89 5.37 3.90 20.26
N TYR A 90 5.19 4.17 21.56
CA TYR A 90 6.16 4.90 22.35
C TYR A 90 7.07 3.95 23.12
N ARG A 91 8.37 4.04 22.87
CA ARG A 91 9.45 3.26 23.47
C ARG A 91 9.21 1.74 23.30
N ASP A 92 9.19 0.99 24.37
CA ASP A 92 9.00 -0.47 24.45
C ASP A 92 7.59 -0.86 24.91
N ASN A 93 6.62 0.02 24.77
CA ASN A 93 5.25 -0.18 25.28
C ASN A 93 4.47 -1.29 24.56
N GLU A 94 4.93 -1.75 23.39
CA GLU A 94 4.30 -2.88 22.69
C GLU A 94 4.03 -4.07 23.61
N ALA A 95 4.97 -4.39 24.52
CA ALA A 95 4.81 -5.49 25.46
C ALA A 95 3.62 -5.30 26.44
N LYS A 96 3.24 -4.05 26.71
CA LYS A 96 2.20 -3.71 27.71
C LYS A 96 0.77 -3.87 27.19
N ILE A 97 0.56 -4.07 25.88
CA ILE A 97 -0.77 -4.23 25.30
C ILE A 97 -1.12 -5.69 24.94
N GLN A 98 -0.18 -6.64 25.04
CA GLN A 98 -0.35 -8.01 24.58
C GLN A 98 -1.55 -8.73 25.23
N TRP A 99 -1.83 -8.48 26.51
CA TRP A 99 -2.96 -9.05 27.22
C TRP A 99 -4.32 -8.78 26.56
N ALA A 100 -4.46 -7.66 25.85
CA ALA A 100 -5.70 -7.30 25.17
C ALA A 100 -6.04 -8.29 24.05
N GLY A 101 -5.04 -8.80 23.30
CA GLY A 101 -5.20 -9.84 22.28
C GLY A 101 -5.49 -11.23 22.86
N LEU A 102 -5.21 -11.44 24.14
CA LEU A 102 -5.50 -12.68 24.88
C LEU A 102 -6.84 -12.67 25.61
N SER A 103 -7.61 -11.59 25.48
CA SER A 103 -8.88 -11.38 26.20
C SER A 103 -10.05 -11.43 25.25
N ASP A 104 -11.21 -11.88 25.78
CA ASP A 104 -12.50 -11.78 25.10
C ASP A 104 -13.16 -10.45 25.46
N TRP A 105 -13.90 -9.88 24.52
CA TRP A 105 -14.46 -8.53 24.64
C TRP A 105 -15.96 -8.50 24.37
N GLN A 106 -16.65 -7.54 24.97
CA GLN A 106 -18.07 -7.30 24.76
C GLN A 106 -18.30 -5.85 24.37
N TYR A 107 -18.88 -5.64 23.18
CA TYR A 107 -19.38 -4.35 22.71
C TYR A 107 -20.90 -4.28 22.89
N GLN A 108 -21.42 -3.07 23.16
CA GLN A 108 -22.86 -2.83 23.26
C GLN A 108 -23.21 -1.45 22.71
N THR A 109 -24.36 -1.38 22.03
CA THR A 109 -25.03 -0.12 21.67
C THR A 109 -26.55 -0.30 21.67
N HIS A 110 -27.26 0.80 21.50
CA HIS A 110 -28.72 0.85 21.47
C HIS A 110 -29.23 1.23 20.07
N VAL A 111 -30.11 0.42 19.52
CA VAL A 111 -30.75 0.65 18.22
C VAL A 111 -32.20 1.08 18.45
N LYS A 112 -32.52 2.31 18.07
CA LYS A 112 -33.89 2.82 18.14
C LYS A 112 -34.67 2.40 16.89
N ALA A 113 -35.60 1.45 17.04
CA ALA A 113 -36.48 1.01 15.98
C ALA A 113 -37.78 1.81 16.02
N ASP A 114 -37.89 2.80 15.15
CA ASP A 114 -39.12 3.57 14.98
C ASP A 114 -40.23 2.75 14.25
N PRO A 115 -41.46 3.21 14.22
CA PRO A 115 -42.55 2.52 13.54
C PRO A 115 -42.32 2.37 12.02
N ALA A 116 -41.65 3.34 11.36
CA ALA A 116 -41.39 3.30 9.92
C ALA A 116 -40.38 2.21 9.57
N LEU A 117 -39.29 2.11 10.32
CA LEU A 117 -38.29 1.03 10.17
C LEU A 117 -38.94 -0.35 10.33
N ARG A 118 -39.77 -0.52 11.37
CA ARG A 118 -40.41 -1.81 11.64
C ARG A 118 -41.49 -2.18 10.64
N ALA A 119 -42.12 -1.20 9.98
CA ALA A 119 -43.09 -1.43 8.94
C ALA A 119 -42.48 -2.03 7.65
N ARG A 120 -41.23 -1.83 7.40
CA ARG A 120 -40.50 -2.38 6.23
C ARG A 120 -40.64 -3.89 6.15
N ALA A 121 -40.71 -4.42 4.92
CA ALA A 121 -40.80 -5.88 4.70
C ALA A 121 -39.52 -6.60 5.18
N HIS A 122 -38.35 -6.04 4.93
CA HIS A 122 -37.04 -6.53 5.30
C HIS A 122 -36.28 -5.50 6.15
N VAL A 123 -35.62 -5.94 7.20
CA VAL A 123 -34.76 -5.10 8.06
C VAL A 123 -33.53 -5.93 8.39
N GLU A 124 -32.41 -5.58 7.82
CA GLU A 124 -31.17 -6.31 7.91
C GLU A 124 -30.13 -5.51 8.72
N LEU A 125 -29.38 -6.20 9.56
CA LEU A 125 -28.18 -5.68 10.22
C LEU A 125 -26.99 -6.08 9.38
N VAL A 126 -26.15 -5.10 9.04
CA VAL A 126 -24.97 -5.26 8.17
C VAL A 126 -23.72 -4.81 8.87
N PHE A 127 -22.72 -5.69 8.96
CA PHE A 127 -21.36 -5.40 9.37
C PHE A 127 -20.44 -5.56 8.17
N ASP A 128 -19.69 -4.51 7.82
CA ASP A 128 -18.73 -4.60 6.71
C ASP A 128 -17.45 -5.33 7.13
N GLY A 129 -17.15 -5.38 8.44
CA GLY A 129 -16.03 -6.16 8.99
C GLY A 129 -16.11 -6.33 10.51
N LEU A 130 -15.94 -7.57 10.95
CA LEU A 130 -15.80 -7.97 12.36
C LEU A 130 -14.45 -8.64 12.56
N ASP A 131 -13.63 -8.16 13.49
CA ASP A 131 -12.27 -8.67 13.73
C ASP A 131 -12.22 -9.44 15.05
N THR A 132 -12.30 -10.77 15.02
CA THR A 132 -12.48 -11.73 13.93
C THR A 132 -13.56 -12.74 14.29
N PHE A 133 -13.36 -13.55 15.35
CA PHE A 133 -14.37 -14.44 15.88
C PHE A 133 -15.39 -13.63 16.68
N ALA A 134 -16.60 -13.51 16.15
CA ALA A 134 -17.64 -12.68 16.78
C ALA A 134 -18.96 -13.41 16.87
N GLU A 135 -19.73 -13.10 17.91
CA GLU A 135 -21.15 -13.43 18.03
C GLU A 135 -21.97 -12.16 18.22
N VAL A 136 -22.99 -11.99 17.40
CA VAL A 136 -23.88 -10.81 17.45
C VAL A 136 -25.20 -11.22 18.05
N TYR A 137 -25.68 -10.41 19.02
CA TYR A 137 -26.94 -10.61 19.72
C TYR A 137 -27.82 -9.37 19.59
N LEU A 138 -29.10 -9.56 19.36
CA LEU A 138 -30.11 -8.50 19.43
C LEU A 138 -31.15 -8.86 20.51
N ASN A 139 -31.28 -7.97 21.50
CA ASN A 139 -32.17 -8.20 22.64
C ASN A 139 -31.89 -9.54 23.37
N GLY A 140 -30.62 -9.94 23.48
CA GLY A 140 -30.17 -11.16 24.13
C GLY A 140 -30.35 -12.45 23.34
N LYS A 141 -30.83 -12.37 22.08
CA LYS A 141 -30.91 -13.53 21.17
C LYS A 141 -29.82 -13.45 20.12
N LYS A 142 -29.10 -14.56 19.92
CA LYS A 142 -28.04 -14.67 18.92
C LYS A 142 -28.61 -14.54 17.52
N LEU A 143 -28.02 -13.67 16.71
CA LEU A 143 -28.34 -13.45 15.31
C LEU A 143 -27.29 -14.03 14.34
N LEU A 144 -26.00 -13.89 14.69
CA LEU A 144 -24.88 -14.11 13.76
C LEU A 144 -23.69 -14.69 14.51
N ALA A 145 -22.89 -15.54 13.85
CA ALA A 145 -21.52 -15.87 14.21
C ALA A 145 -20.60 -15.56 13.02
N ALA A 146 -19.49 -14.86 13.28
CA ALA A 146 -18.48 -14.50 12.30
C ALA A 146 -17.13 -15.12 12.65
N ASP A 147 -16.31 -15.41 11.63
CA ASP A 147 -14.99 -16.05 11.75
C ASP A 147 -13.99 -15.56 10.69
N ASN A 148 -14.30 -14.45 10.02
CA ASN A 148 -13.49 -13.88 8.95
C ASN A 148 -13.61 -12.35 8.98
N MET A 149 -12.49 -11.63 9.15
CA MET A 149 -12.51 -10.17 9.25
C MET A 149 -12.70 -9.46 7.91
N PHE A 150 -12.53 -10.16 6.80
CA PHE A 150 -12.55 -9.58 5.45
C PHE A 150 -13.92 -9.71 4.77
N ARG A 151 -14.89 -10.34 5.43
CA ARG A 151 -16.25 -10.55 4.89
C ARG A 151 -17.21 -9.53 5.43
N GLN A 152 -18.12 -9.08 4.55
CA GLN A 152 -19.36 -8.44 4.98
C GLN A 152 -20.32 -9.48 5.56
N TRP A 153 -20.91 -9.18 6.70
CA TRP A 153 -21.86 -10.02 7.39
C TRP A 153 -23.23 -9.35 7.41
N ARG A 154 -24.22 -10.00 6.85
CA ARG A 154 -25.61 -9.52 6.72
C ARG A 154 -26.56 -10.52 7.33
N VAL A 155 -27.50 -10.05 8.15
CA VAL A 155 -28.47 -10.90 8.84
C VAL A 155 -29.81 -10.21 9.00
N ASP A 156 -30.93 -10.96 8.83
CA ASP A 156 -32.26 -10.48 9.09
C ASP A 156 -32.48 -10.19 10.59
N ALA A 157 -32.64 -8.90 10.92
CA ALA A 157 -32.85 -8.43 12.29
C ALA A 157 -34.35 -8.27 12.63
N LYS A 158 -35.25 -8.20 11.61
CA LYS A 158 -36.65 -7.89 11.79
C LYS A 158 -37.38 -8.76 12.80
N PRO A 159 -37.19 -10.11 12.86
CA PRO A 159 -37.91 -10.96 13.81
C PRO A 159 -37.60 -10.65 15.28
N LEU A 160 -36.46 -10.03 15.57
CA LEU A 160 -36.01 -9.73 16.93
C LEU A 160 -36.15 -8.26 17.33
N LEU A 161 -36.50 -7.37 16.36
CA LEU A 161 -36.67 -5.95 16.62
C LEU A 161 -37.96 -5.67 17.42
N LYS A 162 -37.81 -5.03 18.57
CA LYS A 162 -38.87 -4.50 19.40
C LYS A 162 -39.14 -3.02 19.07
N ARG A 163 -40.35 -2.56 19.40
CA ARG A 163 -40.69 -1.14 19.35
C ARG A 163 -39.83 -0.34 20.33
N GLY A 164 -39.26 0.74 19.90
CA GLY A 164 -38.40 1.62 20.72
C GLY A 164 -36.96 1.12 20.78
N ASP A 165 -36.45 1.00 22.01
CA ASP A 165 -35.05 0.70 22.25
C ASP A 165 -34.73 -0.79 22.16
N ASN A 166 -33.64 -1.11 21.47
CA ASN A 166 -33.11 -2.46 21.29
C ASN A 166 -31.63 -2.50 21.64
N VAL A 167 -31.21 -3.48 22.40
CA VAL A 167 -29.82 -3.69 22.78
C VAL A 167 -29.15 -4.56 21.72
N LEU A 168 -28.15 -4.00 21.04
CA LEU A 168 -27.26 -4.71 20.12
C LEU A 168 -25.94 -4.99 20.85
N GLU A 169 -25.57 -6.26 20.96
CA GLU A 169 -24.35 -6.72 21.62
C GLU A 169 -23.50 -7.49 20.61
N VAL A 170 -22.18 -7.25 20.63
CA VAL A 170 -21.19 -8.02 19.87
C VAL A 170 -20.15 -8.57 20.85
N ARG A 171 -20.00 -9.89 20.90
CA ARG A 171 -18.95 -10.58 21.66
C ARG A 171 -17.84 -10.96 20.72
N LEU A 172 -16.62 -10.54 21.05
CA LEU A 172 -15.40 -10.85 20.29
C LEU A 172 -14.54 -11.78 21.13
N TYR A 173 -14.09 -12.85 20.49
CA TYR A 173 -13.28 -13.88 21.12
C TYR A 173 -11.83 -13.79 20.65
N SER A 174 -10.89 -13.87 21.56
CA SER A 174 -9.47 -13.94 21.24
C SER A 174 -9.20 -15.13 20.31
N PRO A 175 -8.60 -14.92 19.13
CA PRO A 175 -8.25 -16.01 18.23
C PRO A 175 -7.26 -16.99 18.88
N ILE A 176 -6.36 -16.49 19.73
CA ILE A 176 -5.37 -17.29 20.44
C ILE A 176 -6.08 -18.20 21.47
N LYS A 177 -6.86 -17.63 22.37
CA LYS A 177 -7.62 -18.42 23.36
C LYS A 177 -8.55 -19.46 22.72
N LYS A 178 -9.19 -19.09 21.62
CA LYS A 178 -10.15 -19.93 20.93
C LYS A 178 -9.50 -21.12 20.23
N LEU A 179 -8.34 -20.89 19.61
CA LEU A 179 -7.69 -21.91 18.75
C LEU A 179 -6.69 -22.78 19.49
N GLN A 180 -5.98 -22.27 20.50
CA GLN A 180 -4.94 -23.01 21.21
C GLN A 180 -5.41 -24.35 21.83
N PRO A 181 -6.61 -24.48 22.46
CA PRO A 181 -7.08 -25.75 22.98
C PRO A 181 -7.34 -26.82 21.90
N TRP A 182 -7.67 -26.37 20.69
CA TRP A 182 -7.83 -27.26 19.53
C TRP A 182 -6.47 -27.62 18.92
N LEU A 183 -5.58 -26.63 18.73
CA LEU A 183 -4.23 -26.83 18.21
C LEU A 183 -3.40 -27.78 19.08
N ALA A 184 -3.56 -27.72 20.39
CA ALA A 184 -2.86 -28.61 21.32
C ALA A 184 -3.21 -30.11 21.09
N LYS A 185 -4.36 -30.41 20.50
CA LYS A 185 -4.82 -31.77 20.23
C LYS A 185 -4.47 -32.25 18.81
N GLN A 186 -3.95 -31.37 17.94
CA GLN A 186 -3.59 -31.75 16.59
C GLN A 186 -2.26 -32.53 16.58
N PRO A 187 -2.06 -33.49 15.70
CA PRO A 187 -0.80 -34.25 15.59
C PRO A 187 0.36 -33.32 15.22
N TYR A 188 0.09 -32.31 14.40
CA TYR A 188 1.01 -31.24 14.03
C TYR A 188 0.23 -29.93 13.84
N ALA A 189 0.94 -28.78 13.72
CA ALA A 189 0.40 -27.53 13.23
C ALA A 189 1.04 -27.18 11.88
N LEU A 190 0.25 -26.60 10.98
CA LEU A 190 0.76 -26.08 9.71
C LEU A 190 1.75 -24.94 9.95
N PRO A 191 2.83 -24.83 9.18
CA PRO A 191 3.80 -23.75 9.32
C PRO A 191 3.15 -22.36 9.17
N GLY A 192 3.40 -21.50 10.14
CA GLY A 192 2.90 -20.12 10.17
C GLY A 192 3.76 -19.14 9.38
N ALA A 193 3.44 -17.86 9.49
CA ALA A 193 4.20 -16.76 8.94
C ALA A 193 5.22 -16.19 9.97
N TYR A 194 5.45 -14.89 9.97
CA TYR A 194 6.42 -14.18 10.84
C TYR A 194 5.84 -13.74 12.20
N ASP A 195 5.10 -14.61 12.88
CA ASP A 195 4.50 -14.26 14.16
C ASP A 195 5.57 -13.89 15.20
N SER A 196 5.42 -12.76 15.85
CA SER A 196 6.29 -12.35 16.94
C SER A 196 5.98 -13.14 18.21
N ALA A 197 6.99 -13.66 18.88
CA ALA A 197 6.83 -14.45 20.09
C ALA A 197 6.77 -13.56 21.33
N PHE A 198 5.69 -13.74 22.14
CA PHE A 198 5.54 -13.13 23.46
C PHE A 198 5.33 -14.20 24.57
N GLY A 199 5.54 -15.48 24.24
CA GLY A 199 5.41 -16.59 25.16
C GLY A 199 3.98 -17.03 25.46
N ASP A 200 3.00 -16.54 24.73
CA ASP A 200 1.57 -16.83 24.87
C ASP A 200 1.06 -17.93 23.93
N GLU A 201 1.90 -18.36 22.99
CA GLU A 201 1.66 -19.50 22.12
C GLU A 201 2.84 -20.45 22.11
N PRO A 202 2.61 -21.77 21.99
CA PRO A 202 3.70 -22.74 21.86
C PRO A 202 4.47 -22.52 20.54
N VAL A 203 5.78 -22.74 20.58
CA VAL A 203 6.63 -22.65 19.38
C VAL A 203 6.09 -23.57 18.27
N ALA A 204 5.99 -23.05 17.06
CA ALA A 204 5.46 -23.72 15.86
C ALA A 204 4.00 -24.21 15.96
N ARG A 205 3.19 -23.61 16.85
CA ARG A 205 1.74 -23.86 16.94
C ARG A 205 0.96 -22.53 16.99
N HIS A 206 1.13 -21.72 15.95
CA HIS A 206 0.57 -20.38 15.87
C HIS A 206 -0.88 -20.37 15.42
N SER A 207 -1.72 -19.60 16.12
CA SER A 207 -3.15 -19.46 15.81
C SER A 207 -3.40 -18.66 14.52
N SER A 208 -2.46 -17.80 14.14
CA SER A 208 -2.55 -16.95 12.93
C SER A 208 -2.83 -17.73 11.65
N THR A 209 -2.28 -18.93 11.52
CA THR A 209 -2.44 -19.81 10.35
C THR A 209 -3.89 -20.25 10.12
N TYR A 210 -4.68 -20.35 11.20
CA TYR A 210 -6.01 -20.97 11.21
C TYR A 210 -7.17 -19.99 11.31
N VAL A 211 -6.88 -18.69 11.15
CA VAL A 211 -7.88 -17.65 11.24
C VAL A 211 -7.81 -16.72 10.03
N ARG A 212 -8.98 -16.36 9.46
CA ARG A 212 -9.04 -15.33 8.40
C ARG A 212 -8.98 -13.95 9.00
N LYS A 213 -7.78 -13.57 9.44
CA LYS A 213 -7.40 -12.29 10.04
C LYS A 213 -6.13 -11.79 9.39
N ALA A 214 -5.96 -10.47 9.31
CA ALA A 214 -4.76 -9.85 8.74
C ALA A 214 -3.50 -10.38 9.44
N PRO A 215 -2.61 -11.12 8.74
CA PRO A 215 -1.46 -11.78 9.32
C PRO A 215 -0.53 -10.85 10.10
N TYR A 216 -0.31 -9.62 9.60
CA TYR A 216 0.60 -8.66 10.24
C TYR A 216 0.21 -8.30 11.68
N THR A 217 -1.06 -8.49 12.08
CA THR A 217 -1.51 -8.21 13.45
C THR A 217 -0.87 -9.15 14.48
N PHE A 218 -0.41 -10.33 14.07
CA PHE A 218 0.37 -11.24 14.91
C PHE A 218 1.87 -10.90 14.98
N GLY A 219 2.25 -9.74 14.43
CA GLY A 219 3.63 -9.28 14.30
C GLY A 219 4.21 -9.64 12.93
N TRP A 220 5.19 -8.85 12.51
CA TRP A 220 5.96 -9.07 11.29
C TRP A 220 7.38 -8.54 11.48
N ASP A 221 8.30 -8.81 10.54
CA ASP A 221 9.69 -8.36 10.63
C ASP A 221 9.89 -6.85 10.40
N TRP A 222 8.79 -6.10 10.23
CA TRP A 222 8.74 -4.63 10.13
C TRP A 222 7.69 -3.99 11.06
N GLY A 223 6.83 -4.75 11.70
CA GLY A 223 5.69 -4.23 12.46
C GLY A 223 5.50 -4.88 13.83
N PRO A 224 4.88 -4.16 14.79
CA PRO A 224 4.62 -4.69 16.12
C PRO A 224 3.55 -5.78 16.09
N ARG A 225 3.58 -6.68 17.07
CA ARG A 225 2.49 -7.61 17.32
C ARG A 225 1.38 -6.93 18.11
N ILE A 226 0.28 -6.68 17.43
CA ILE A 226 -0.93 -6.14 18.05
C ILE A 226 -2.12 -6.95 17.53
N VAL A 227 -2.47 -8.03 18.24
CA VAL A 227 -3.60 -8.89 17.89
C VAL A 227 -4.89 -8.14 18.20
N THR A 228 -5.38 -7.40 17.21
CA THR A 228 -6.56 -6.55 17.34
C THR A 228 -7.85 -7.34 17.51
N ALA A 229 -8.87 -6.68 18.07
CA ALA A 229 -10.26 -7.13 18.07
C ALA A 229 -11.16 -5.91 17.95
N GLY A 230 -12.26 -5.97 17.19
CA GLY A 230 -13.15 -4.82 17.08
C GLY A 230 -14.21 -4.95 15.98
N ILE A 231 -15.11 -3.97 15.96
CA ILE A 231 -15.98 -3.66 14.82
C ILE A 231 -15.15 -2.70 13.95
N TRP A 232 -14.28 -3.26 13.10
CA TRP A 232 -13.21 -2.50 12.46
C TRP A 232 -13.61 -1.78 11.17
N GLN A 233 -14.82 -2.10 10.65
CA GLN A 233 -15.46 -1.40 9.53
C GLN A 233 -16.89 -1.00 9.91
N ASP A 234 -17.62 -0.41 8.96
CA ASP A 234 -18.94 0.14 9.21
C ASP A 234 -19.98 -0.89 9.66
N VAL A 235 -20.94 -0.42 10.47
CA VAL A 235 -22.13 -1.15 10.87
C VAL A 235 -23.37 -0.30 10.66
N ARG A 236 -24.42 -0.90 10.11
CA ARG A 236 -25.67 -0.22 9.78
C ARG A 236 -26.85 -1.15 9.75
N VAL A 237 -28.05 -0.57 9.84
CA VAL A 237 -29.31 -1.23 9.51
C VAL A 237 -29.73 -0.80 8.10
N GLU A 238 -30.06 -1.74 7.24
CA GLU A 238 -30.68 -1.52 5.95
C GLU A 238 -32.11 -2.05 5.95
N ALA A 239 -33.07 -1.27 5.45
CA ALA A 239 -34.49 -1.64 5.42
C ALA A 239 -35.09 -1.37 4.04
N TRP A 240 -35.80 -2.35 3.49
CA TRP A 240 -36.36 -2.29 2.16
C TRP A 240 -37.65 -3.15 2.06
N ASP A 241 -38.40 -2.99 0.95
CA ASP A 241 -39.69 -3.66 0.78
C ASP A 241 -39.68 -4.63 -0.41
N ALA A 242 -39.93 -4.16 -1.63
CA ALA A 242 -40.06 -5.06 -2.78
C ALA A 242 -38.72 -5.40 -3.45
N LEU A 243 -37.80 -4.43 -3.47
CA LEU A 243 -36.49 -4.61 -4.13
C LEU A 243 -35.38 -3.80 -3.48
N ARG A 244 -34.14 -4.29 -3.63
CA ARG A 244 -32.90 -3.64 -3.23
C ARG A 244 -31.79 -3.98 -4.21
N VAL A 245 -31.07 -2.97 -4.68
CA VAL A 245 -29.87 -3.17 -5.50
C VAL A 245 -28.73 -3.66 -4.60
N GLN A 246 -28.06 -4.74 -5.02
CA GLN A 246 -26.91 -5.31 -4.34
C GLN A 246 -25.58 -4.79 -4.92
N GLY A 247 -25.55 -4.53 -6.23
CA GLY A 247 -24.36 -4.03 -6.92
C GLY A 247 -24.60 -3.77 -8.40
N LEU A 248 -23.67 -3.05 -8.99
CA LEU A 248 -23.57 -2.85 -10.44
C LEU A 248 -22.13 -3.16 -10.86
N HIS A 249 -21.96 -4.10 -11.78
CA HIS A 249 -20.68 -4.47 -12.37
C HIS A 249 -20.68 -4.15 -13.88
N ILE A 250 -19.54 -3.67 -14.39
CA ILE A 250 -19.36 -3.29 -15.80
C ILE A 250 -18.30 -4.21 -16.44
N ALA A 251 -18.73 -5.37 -16.90
CA ALA A 251 -17.82 -6.31 -17.57
C ALA A 251 -17.39 -5.76 -18.93
N GLN A 252 -16.09 -5.68 -19.15
CA GLN A 252 -15.48 -5.10 -20.36
C GLN A 252 -15.11 -6.20 -21.35
N GLN A 253 -16.08 -6.60 -22.21
CA GLN A 253 -15.88 -7.68 -23.17
C GLN A 253 -14.81 -7.36 -24.23
N ARG A 254 -14.78 -6.10 -24.67
CA ARG A 254 -13.79 -5.59 -25.62
C ARG A 254 -13.66 -4.08 -25.49
N VAL A 255 -12.44 -3.60 -25.33
CA VAL A 255 -12.12 -2.17 -25.35
C VAL A 255 -10.92 -1.93 -26.24
N ASP A 256 -11.14 -1.16 -27.33
CA ASP A 256 -10.09 -0.71 -28.25
C ASP A 256 -10.26 0.79 -28.58
N ALA A 257 -9.51 1.32 -29.55
CA ALA A 257 -9.58 2.73 -29.92
C ALA A 257 -10.91 3.11 -30.61
N ASP A 258 -11.59 2.15 -31.24
CA ASP A 258 -12.79 2.41 -32.04
C ASP A 258 -14.07 2.12 -31.29
N THR A 259 -14.04 1.15 -30.36
CA THR A 259 -15.25 0.71 -29.67
C THR A 259 -14.97 0.12 -28.27
N ALA A 260 -15.90 0.37 -27.35
CA ALA A 260 -16.04 -0.42 -26.14
C ALA A 260 -17.36 -1.21 -26.18
N GLN A 261 -17.28 -2.51 -25.94
CA GLN A 261 -18.40 -3.45 -25.81
C GLN A 261 -18.43 -3.90 -24.36
N LEU A 262 -19.48 -3.53 -23.63
CA LEU A 262 -19.60 -3.73 -22.20
C LEU A 262 -20.90 -4.45 -21.87
N LEU A 263 -20.96 -5.11 -20.73
CA LEU A 263 -22.18 -5.62 -20.11
C LEU A 263 -22.33 -4.98 -18.74
N ALA A 264 -23.33 -4.13 -18.58
CA ALA A 264 -23.72 -3.63 -17.28
C ALA A 264 -24.62 -4.66 -16.58
N GLN A 265 -24.13 -5.25 -15.49
CA GLN A 265 -24.79 -6.30 -14.71
C GLN A 265 -25.29 -5.72 -13.39
N LEU A 266 -26.62 -5.56 -13.27
CA LEU A 266 -27.24 -5.07 -12.03
C LEU A 266 -27.72 -6.27 -11.20
N GLU A 267 -27.14 -6.45 -10.02
CA GLU A 267 -27.60 -7.45 -9.04
C GLU A 267 -28.70 -6.85 -8.17
N VAL A 268 -29.86 -7.53 -8.11
CA VAL A 268 -31.06 -7.07 -7.39
C VAL A 268 -31.60 -8.17 -6.50
N GLN A 269 -31.79 -7.85 -5.23
CA GLN A 269 -32.58 -8.68 -4.30
C GLN A 269 -34.04 -8.28 -4.40
N ALA A 270 -34.90 -9.25 -4.74
CA ALA A 270 -36.32 -9.06 -4.80
C ALA A 270 -37.04 -9.82 -3.67
N GLY A 271 -37.95 -9.14 -2.97
CA GLY A 271 -38.80 -9.73 -1.95
C GLY A 271 -40.01 -10.49 -2.51
N ARG A 272 -40.38 -10.21 -3.77
CA ARG A 272 -41.51 -10.82 -4.48
C ARG A 272 -41.25 -10.83 -6.00
N SER A 273 -41.94 -11.70 -6.72
CA SER A 273 -42.00 -11.65 -8.18
C SER A 273 -42.69 -10.36 -8.68
N GLY A 274 -42.23 -9.84 -9.79
CA GLY A 274 -42.86 -8.70 -10.43
C GLY A 274 -42.10 -8.12 -11.61
N GLU A 275 -42.86 -7.37 -12.46
CA GLU A 275 -42.27 -6.58 -13.53
C GLU A 275 -41.50 -5.37 -12.98
N VAL A 276 -40.34 -5.09 -13.55
CA VAL A 276 -39.51 -3.93 -13.24
C VAL A 276 -39.06 -3.21 -14.49
N GLN A 277 -38.82 -1.91 -14.35
CA GLN A 277 -38.19 -1.07 -15.35
C GLN A 277 -36.77 -0.72 -14.87
N LEU A 278 -35.77 -1.13 -15.62
CA LEU A 278 -34.37 -0.74 -15.46
C LEU A 278 -34.05 0.42 -16.41
N GLU A 279 -33.45 1.47 -15.87
CA GLU A 279 -32.90 2.61 -16.61
C GLU A 279 -31.39 2.66 -16.33
N LEU A 280 -30.57 2.84 -17.37
CA LEU A 280 -29.11 2.96 -17.27
C LEU A 280 -28.65 4.20 -18.05
N ASP A 281 -28.10 5.18 -17.34
CA ASP A 281 -27.43 6.34 -17.90
C ASP A 281 -25.93 6.15 -17.83
N VAL A 282 -25.21 6.40 -18.93
CA VAL A 282 -23.75 6.37 -18.99
C VAL A 282 -23.23 7.77 -19.29
N LEU A 283 -22.42 8.30 -18.37
CA LEU A 283 -21.76 9.60 -18.51
C LEU A 283 -20.29 9.39 -18.89
N GLY A 284 -19.81 10.17 -19.85
CA GLY A 284 -18.40 10.20 -20.26
C GLY A 284 -17.52 10.94 -19.23
N PRO A 285 -16.19 10.96 -19.43
CA PRO A 285 -15.25 11.66 -18.54
C PRO A 285 -15.49 13.16 -18.40
N ASP A 286 -16.14 13.77 -19.39
CA ASP A 286 -16.56 15.18 -19.38
C ASP A 286 -17.92 15.42 -18.68
N GLY A 287 -18.53 14.36 -18.13
CA GLY A 287 -19.85 14.39 -17.51
C GLY A 287 -21.03 14.42 -18.48
N GLN A 288 -20.78 14.41 -19.79
CA GLN A 288 -21.84 14.36 -20.80
C GLN A 288 -22.41 12.94 -20.93
N ARG A 289 -23.71 12.82 -21.20
CA ARG A 289 -24.38 11.54 -21.41
C ARG A 289 -23.97 10.95 -22.76
N VAL A 290 -23.30 9.79 -22.75
CA VAL A 290 -22.86 9.06 -23.95
C VAL A 290 -23.78 7.91 -24.33
N ALA A 291 -24.59 7.40 -23.38
CA ALA A 291 -25.65 6.42 -23.64
C ALA A 291 -26.77 6.54 -22.60
N GLN A 292 -27.99 6.20 -23.04
CA GLN A 292 -29.16 6.02 -22.20
C GLN A 292 -29.91 4.78 -22.66
N LEU A 293 -30.08 3.82 -21.76
CA LEU A 293 -30.69 2.51 -22.06
C LEU A 293 -31.85 2.26 -21.09
N SER A 294 -32.86 1.55 -21.55
CA SER A 294 -34.03 1.20 -20.75
C SER A 294 -34.48 -0.21 -21.10
N GLN A 295 -34.75 -1.02 -20.08
CA GLN A 295 -35.13 -2.41 -20.24
C GLN A 295 -36.23 -2.79 -19.24
N LYS A 296 -37.25 -3.52 -19.73
CA LYS A 296 -38.20 -4.22 -18.85
C LYS A 296 -37.71 -5.63 -18.54
N ALA A 297 -37.95 -6.07 -17.33
CA ALA A 297 -37.59 -7.41 -16.86
C ALA A 297 -38.62 -7.90 -15.84
N VAL A 298 -38.64 -9.19 -15.59
CA VAL A 298 -39.39 -9.80 -14.48
C VAL A 298 -38.36 -10.33 -13.47
N LEU A 299 -38.56 -9.98 -12.22
CA LEU A 299 -37.76 -10.51 -11.11
C LEU A 299 -38.48 -11.69 -10.48
N ASP A 300 -37.70 -12.69 -10.05
CA ASP A 300 -38.14 -13.73 -9.14
C ASP A 300 -37.76 -13.40 -7.69
N PRO A 301 -38.44 -13.92 -6.67
CA PRO A 301 -38.05 -13.76 -5.29
C PRO A 301 -36.62 -14.25 -5.06
N GLY A 302 -35.80 -13.47 -4.38
CA GLY A 302 -34.37 -13.77 -4.18
C GLY A 302 -33.42 -12.90 -5.02
N SER A 303 -32.24 -13.41 -5.30
CA SER A 303 -31.19 -12.71 -6.06
C SER A 303 -31.43 -12.87 -7.57
N ASN A 304 -31.39 -11.72 -8.28
CA ASN A 304 -31.52 -11.64 -9.72
C ASN A 304 -30.35 -10.84 -10.30
N THR A 305 -29.94 -11.14 -11.54
CA THR A 305 -28.96 -10.37 -12.29
C THR A 305 -29.59 -9.89 -13.61
N LEU A 306 -29.70 -8.59 -13.78
CA LEU A 306 -30.16 -7.97 -15.02
C LEU A 306 -28.94 -7.49 -15.81
N THR A 307 -28.83 -7.92 -17.08
CA THR A 307 -27.69 -7.58 -17.94
C THR A 307 -28.16 -6.67 -19.08
N VAL A 308 -27.50 -5.53 -19.21
CA VAL A 308 -27.73 -4.53 -20.28
C VAL A 308 -26.46 -4.40 -21.11
N PRO A 309 -26.49 -4.74 -22.43
CA PRO A 309 -25.36 -4.49 -23.30
C PRO A 309 -25.21 -3.00 -23.58
N VAL A 310 -23.97 -2.48 -23.44
CA VAL A 310 -23.61 -1.10 -23.68
C VAL A 310 -22.53 -1.03 -24.74
N ARG A 311 -22.68 -0.15 -25.72
CA ARG A 311 -21.68 0.10 -26.74
C ARG A 311 -21.31 1.58 -26.77
N ILE A 312 -20.01 1.88 -26.70
CA ILE A 312 -19.48 3.25 -26.76
C ILE A 312 -18.53 3.32 -27.98
N ALA A 313 -18.80 4.22 -28.92
CA ALA A 313 -17.94 4.46 -30.05
C ALA A 313 -16.81 5.41 -29.68
N LYS A 314 -15.58 5.13 -30.13
CA LYS A 314 -14.36 5.92 -29.89
C LYS A 314 -14.21 6.28 -28.39
N PRO A 315 -14.12 5.27 -27.50
CA PRO A 315 -14.06 5.53 -26.07
C PRO A 315 -12.78 6.28 -25.68
N GLN A 316 -12.90 7.20 -24.72
CA GLN A 316 -11.75 7.76 -24.02
C GLN A 316 -11.26 6.69 -23.03
N ARG A 317 -10.10 6.13 -23.28
CA ARG A 317 -9.58 4.99 -22.51
C ARG A 317 -8.78 5.47 -21.30
N TRP A 318 -8.87 4.72 -20.21
CA TRP A 318 -8.02 4.89 -19.05
C TRP A 318 -6.61 4.33 -19.32
N PHE A 319 -5.57 5.05 -18.89
CA PHE A 319 -4.18 4.65 -18.99
C PHE A 319 -3.46 4.82 -17.65
N PRO A 320 -2.42 4.01 -17.36
CA PRO A 320 -1.51 4.29 -16.24
C PRO A 320 -0.83 5.65 -16.40
N VAL A 321 -0.42 6.23 -15.27
CA VAL A 321 0.34 7.48 -15.25
C VAL A 321 1.61 7.36 -16.12
N GLY A 322 1.87 8.38 -16.94
CA GLY A 322 2.96 8.42 -17.90
C GLY A 322 2.63 7.84 -19.28
N TYR A 323 1.49 7.15 -19.46
CA TYR A 323 1.11 6.51 -20.73
C TYR A 323 -0.15 7.12 -21.36
N GLY A 324 -0.89 7.94 -20.66
CA GLY A 324 -2.09 8.61 -21.17
C GLY A 324 -2.93 9.23 -20.05
N ARG A 325 -4.19 9.52 -20.36
CA ARG A 325 -5.13 10.13 -19.42
C ARG A 325 -5.83 9.07 -18.57
N GLN A 326 -6.32 9.48 -17.39
CA GLN A 326 -7.11 8.66 -16.46
C GLN A 326 -8.60 8.97 -16.65
N ASP A 327 -9.13 8.69 -17.83
CA ASP A 327 -10.52 8.97 -18.18
C ASP A 327 -11.46 7.95 -17.53
N LEU A 328 -12.45 8.45 -16.75
CA LEU A 328 -13.39 7.64 -15.98
C LEU A 328 -14.82 7.90 -16.44
N TYR A 329 -15.61 6.83 -16.62
CA TYR A 329 -17.02 6.87 -16.94
C TYR A 329 -17.85 6.61 -15.70
N THR A 330 -19.07 7.22 -15.65
CA THR A 330 -20.04 6.97 -14.58
C THR A 330 -21.25 6.27 -15.15
N PHE A 331 -21.54 5.07 -14.65
CA PHE A 331 -22.73 4.28 -14.95
C PHE A 331 -23.73 4.46 -13.82
N LYS A 332 -24.95 4.97 -14.12
CA LYS A 332 -26.03 5.19 -13.16
C LYS A 332 -27.19 4.28 -13.49
N ALA A 333 -27.45 3.29 -12.65
CA ALA A 333 -28.56 2.37 -12.80
C ALA A 333 -29.68 2.73 -11.82
N ARG A 334 -30.92 2.74 -12.30
CA ARG A 334 -32.15 2.89 -11.51
C ARG A 334 -33.09 1.76 -11.87
N ILE A 335 -33.67 1.12 -10.88
CA ILE A 335 -34.70 0.10 -11.07
C ILE A 335 -35.94 0.50 -10.33
N ARG A 336 -37.11 0.23 -10.94
CA ARG A 336 -38.44 0.53 -10.38
C ARG A 336 -39.41 -0.61 -10.67
N ASP A 337 -40.23 -1.00 -9.68
CA ASP A 337 -41.34 -1.93 -9.87
C ASP A 337 -42.61 -1.22 -10.25
N ALA A 338 -43.69 -2.00 -10.61
CA ALA A 338 -44.99 -1.48 -10.96
C ALA A 338 -45.74 -0.86 -9.75
N GLY A 339 -45.35 -1.19 -8.53
CA GLY A 339 -45.87 -0.61 -7.28
C GLY A 339 -45.26 0.74 -6.93
N GLY A 340 -44.21 1.16 -7.63
CA GLY A 340 -43.52 2.41 -7.41
C GLY A 340 -42.25 2.28 -6.51
N ASP A 341 -42.01 1.10 -5.92
CA ASP A 341 -40.76 0.86 -5.19
C ASP A 341 -39.56 0.99 -6.14
N SER A 342 -38.50 1.66 -5.69
CA SER A 342 -37.35 1.94 -6.53
C SER A 342 -36.06 1.92 -5.73
N ASP A 343 -34.97 1.57 -6.41
CA ASP A 343 -33.62 1.70 -5.89
C ASP A 343 -32.67 2.14 -7.02
N ALA A 344 -31.51 2.69 -6.65
CA ALA A 344 -30.53 3.18 -7.60
C ALA A 344 -29.11 2.99 -7.08
N THR A 345 -28.19 2.81 -8.02
CA THR A 345 -26.76 2.74 -7.73
C THR A 345 -25.95 3.39 -8.83
N GLN A 346 -24.69 3.67 -8.57
CA GLN A 346 -23.75 4.10 -9.59
C GLN A 346 -22.41 3.36 -9.45
N ARG A 347 -21.73 3.22 -10.60
CA ARG A 347 -20.36 2.70 -10.67
C ARG A 347 -19.52 3.68 -11.51
N VAL A 348 -18.34 4.00 -11.01
CA VAL A 348 -17.32 4.75 -11.74
C VAL A 348 -16.23 3.77 -12.15
N THR A 349 -15.88 3.73 -13.43
CA THR A 349 -14.83 2.86 -13.95
C THR A 349 -14.13 3.49 -15.16
N GLY A 350 -12.87 3.09 -15.42
CA GLY A 350 -12.12 3.44 -16.61
C GLY A 350 -12.18 2.32 -17.65
N LEU A 351 -12.36 2.69 -18.91
CA LEU A 351 -12.42 1.71 -20.01
C LEU A 351 -11.00 1.38 -20.48
N ARG A 352 -10.62 0.11 -20.38
CA ARG A 352 -9.27 -0.37 -20.74
C ARG A 352 -9.29 -1.84 -21.13
N SER A 353 -8.26 -2.28 -21.83
CA SER A 353 -7.86 -3.69 -21.86
C SER A 353 -6.63 -3.89 -21.00
N VAL A 354 -6.56 -5.02 -20.29
CA VAL A 354 -5.38 -5.42 -19.54
C VAL A 354 -5.05 -6.88 -19.81
N GLU A 355 -3.76 -7.19 -19.92
CA GLU A 355 -3.23 -8.51 -20.21
C GLU A 355 -1.96 -8.74 -19.39
N LEU A 356 -1.81 -9.92 -18.81
CA LEU A 356 -0.51 -10.41 -18.35
C LEU A 356 0.12 -11.21 -19.50
N ARG A 357 1.10 -10.58 -20.19
CA ARG A 357 1.78 -11.19 -21.32
C ARG A 357 2.91 -12.12 -20.87
N ARG A 358 2.85 -13.37 -21.32
CA ARG A 358 3.76 -14.45 -20.96
C ARG A 358 4.37 -15.16 -22.16
N ASP A 359 4.66 -14.44 -23.22
CA ASP A 359 5.28 -15.00 -24.43
C ASP A 359 6.68 -15.54 -24.13
N LYS A 360 7.03 -16.66 -24.78
CA LYS A 360 8.39 -17.20 -24.74
C LYS A 360 9.33 -16.40 -25.61
N ASP A 361 10.52 -16.12 -25.10
CA ASP A 361 11.61 -15.46 -25.79
C ASP A 361 12.97 -16.15 -25.48
N LYS A 362 14.07 -15.52 -25.86
CA LYS A 362 15.42 -16.07 -25.63
C LYS A 362 15.83 -16.11 -24.15
N TRP A 363 15.09 -15.45 -23.23
CA TRP A 363 15.39 -15.42 -21.81
C TRP A 363 14.38 -16.21 -20.97
N GLY A 364 13.48 -16.97 -21.62
CA GLY A 364 12.48 -17.78 -20.96
C GLY A 364 11.05 -17.33 -21.26
N LYS A 365 10.16 -17.37 -20.27
CA LYS A 365 8.75 -17.01 -20.37
C LYS A 365 8.51 -15.63 -19.78
N GLY A 366 8.08 -14.66 -20.60
CA GLY A 366 7.89 -13.27 -20.22
C GLY A 366 6.94 -13.05 -19.06
N PHE A 367 7.03 -11.89 -18.39
CA PHE A 367 6.06 -11.43 -17.41
C PHE A 367 5.91 -9.90 -17.57
N ALA A 368 4.90 -9.46 -18.31
CA ALA A 368 4.68 -8.05 -18.59
C ALA A 368 3.19 -7.68 -18.49
N ILE A 369 2.89 -6.63 -17.76
CA ILE A 369 1.56 -6.02 -17.75
C ILE A 369 1.40 -5.17 -19.01
N VAL A 370 0.35 -5.45 -19.78
CA VAL A 370 0.03 -4.75 -21.03
C VAL A 370 -1.30 -4.05 -20.86
N VAL A 371 -1.32 -2.73 -20.94
CA VAL A 371 -2.55 -1.93 -20.84
C VAL A 371 -2.82 -1.27 -22.20
N ASN A 372 -4.01 -1.49 -22.74
CA ASN A 372 -4.40 -0.98 -24.08
C ASN A 372 -3.43 -1.32 -25.21
N GLY A 373 -2.79 -2.49 -25.12
CA GLY A 373 -1.78 -2.95 -26.09
C GLY A 373 -0.35 -2.41 -25.84
N ILE A 374 -0.14 -1.57 -24.82
CA ILE A 374 1.16 -0.99 -24.47
C ILE A 374 1.80 -1.83 -23.33
N PRO A 375 2.97 -2.46 -23.55
CA PRO A 375 3.71 -3.13 -22.50
C PRO A 375 4.32 -2.08 -21.55
N VAL A 376 3.87 -2.07 -20.30
CA VAL A 376 4.27 -1.12 -19.27
C VAL A 376 5.42 -1.72 -18.47
N PHE A 377 6.53 -1.01 -18.33
CA PHE A 377 7.51 -1.35 -17.31
C PHE A 377 6.94 -0.92 -15.95
N ALA A 378 6.67 -1.89 -15.07
CA ALA A 378 6.16 -1.62 -13.73
C ALA A 378 7.25 -0.99 -12.86
N LYS A 379 7.01 0.21 -12.35
CA LYS A 379 7.90 0.99 -11.49
C LYS A 379 7.18 1.29 -10.19
N GLY A 380 7.69 0.81 -9.07
CA GLY A 380 7.02 1.10 -7.80
C GLY A 380 7.54 0.33 -6.62
N ALA A 381 6.63 0.02 -5.71
CA ALA A 381 6.95 -0.62 -4.46
C ALA A 381 5.79 -1.48 -3.95
N ASN A 382 6.09 -2.31 -2.95
CA ASN A 382 5.08 -3.02 -2.18
C ASN A 382 4.46 -2.08 -1.13
N LEU A 383 3.15 -2.12 -0.99
CA LEU A 383 2.41 -1.35 -0.01
C LEU A 383 1.89 -2.28 1.08
N ILE A 384 2.30 -2.00 2.33
CA ILE A 384 1.81 -2.66 3.53
C ILE A 384 0.67 -1.83 4.15
N PRO A 385 -0.06 -2.31 5.17
CA PRO A 385 -1.05 -1.48 5.87
C PRO A 385 -0.46 -0.14 6.33
N PHE A 386 -1.29 0.90 6.41
CA PHE A 386 -0.83 2.26 6.75
C PHE A 386 -0.63 2.48 8.25
N ASP A 387 -1.21 1.61 9.09
CA ASP A 387 -1.16 1.69 10.54
C ASP A 387 -1.41 0.30 11.15
N SER A 388 -0.89 0.05 12.34
CA SER A 388 -1.26 -1.14 13.10
C SER A 388 -2.73 -1.12 13.54
N PHE A 389 -3.37 0.04 13.51
CA PHE A 389 -4.79 0.25 13.81
C PHE A 389 -5.49 0.85 12.57
N PRO A 390 -6.12 0.05 11.71
CA PRO A 390 -6.70 0.53 10.45
C PRO A 390 -7.68 1.70 10.60
N SER A 391 -8.40 1.78 11.73
CA SER A 391 -9.36 2.86 12.02
C SER A 391 -8.73 4.25 12.26
N ARG A 392 -7.39 4.34 12.41
CA ARG A 392 -6.67 5.63 12.51
C ARG A 392 -6.36 6.24 11.13
N VAL A 393 -6.58 5.48 10.08
CA VAL A 393 -6.21 5.89 8.71
C VAL A 393 -7.39 6.56 8.03
N ASP A 394 -7.23 7.83 7.69
CA ASP A 394 -8.22 8.57 6.92
C ASP A 394 -7.88 8.63 5.42
N ALA A 395 -8.84 9.10 4.63
CA ALA A 395 -8.67 9.25 3.18
C ALA A 395 -7.53 10.21 2.81
N ALA A 396 -7.27 11.24 3.61
CA ALA A 396 -6.21 12.22 3.35
C ALA A 396 -4.82 11.58 3.47
N ARG A 397 -4.61 10.71 4.48
CA ARG A 397 -3.35 9.98 4.65
C ARG A 397 -3.11 9.00 3.50
N MET A 398 -4.14 8.25 3.08
CA MET A 398 -4.06 7.34 1.94
C MET A 398 -3.73 8.09 0.64
N HIS A 399 -4.46 9.19 0.39
CA HIS A 399 -4.21 10.07 -0.76
C HIS A 399 -2.76 10.62 -0.76
N GLY A 400 -2.27 11.07 0.38
CA GLY A 400 -0.90 11.57 0.53
C GLY A 400 0.18 10.54 0.16
N ILE A 401 0.00 9.28 0.54
CA ILE A 401 0.91 8.18 0.20
C ILE A 401 0.85 7.85 -1.30
N LEU A 402 -0.36 7.77 -1.89
CA LEU A 402 -0.51 7.55 -3.33
C LEU A 402 0.08 8.70 -4.15
N GLN A 403 -0.14 9.94 -3.71
CA GLN A 403 0.45 11.12 -4.35
C GLN A 403 1.98 11.11 -4.27
N ALA A 404 2.55 10.74 -3.11
CA ALA A 404 4.00 10.60 -2.94
C ALA A 404 4.57 9.54 -3.90
N ALA A 405 3.91 8.38 -4.04
CA ALA A 405 4.30 7.37 -5.00
C ALA A 405 4.31 7.91 -6.45
N ARG A 406 3.25 8.62 -6.85
CA ARG A 406 3.17 9.27 -8.16
C ARG A 406 4.26 10.32 -8.35
N ASP A 407 4.53 11.14 -7.34
CA ASP A 407 5.56 12.20 -7.37
C ASP A 407 6.98 11.63 -7.47
N ALA A 408 7.17 10.37 -7.02
CA ALA A 408 8.38 9.59 -7.22
C ALA A 408 8.41 8.79 -8.54
N ASN A 409 7.55 9.13 -9.53
CA ASN A 409 7.46 8.48 -10.83
C ASN A 409 7.06 6.99 -10.79
N MET A 410 6.44 6.54 -9.73
CA MET A 410 5.87 5.19 -9.65
C MET A 410 4.57 5.11 -10.45
N ASN A 411 4.35 3.98 -11.09
CA ASN A 411 3.15 3.68 -11.85
C ASN A 411 2.43 2.40 -11.37
N MET A 412 3.00 1.67 -10.40
CA MET A 412 2.41 0.46 -9.84
C MET A 412 2.70 0.35 -8.34
N LEU A 413 1.72 -0.12 -7.58
CA LEU A 413 1.88 -0.56 -6.20
C LEU A 413 1.33 -1.98 -6.05
N ARG A 414 2.03 -2.84 -5.30
CA ARG A 414 1.54 -4.15 -4.92
C ARG A 414 0.95 -4.10 -3.52
N MET A 415 -0.35 -4.41 -3.43
CA MET A 415 -1.06 -4.59 -2.16
C MET A 415 -0.68 -5.94 -1.58
N TRP A 416 0.26 -5.94 -0.63
CA TRP A 416 0.86 -7.14 -0.07
C TRP A 416 -0.15 -8.00 0.73
N GLY A 417 -0.09 -9.33 0.54
CA GLY A 417 -1.07 -10.29 1.04
C GLY A 417 -1.08 -10.54 2.55
N GLY A 418 -0.10 -10.06 3.30
CA GLY A 418 -0.12 -10.14 4.76
C GLY A 418 -0.89 -9.02 5.47
N GLY A 419 -1.51 -8.10 4.71
CA GLY A 419 -2.25 -6.95 5.18
C GLY A 419 -3.77 -7.15 5.24
N HIS A 420 -4.49 -6.14 4.77
CA HIS A 420 -5.95 -6.14 4.61
C HIS A 420 -6.33 -5.38 3.33
N TYR A 421 -7.53 -5.67 2.80
CA TYR A 421 -8.10 -4.91 1.67
C TYR A 421 -8.39 -3.47 2.11
N GLN A 422 -7.98 -2.50 1.27
CA GLN A 422 -8.20 -1.09 1.56
C GLN A 422 -9.67 -0.68 1.32
N PRO A 423 -10.12 0.47 1.88
CA PRO A 423 -11.43 1.03 1.57
C PRO A 423 -11.51 1.49 0.11
N ASP A 424 -12.73 1.62 -0.43
CA ASP A 424 -12.99 1.98 -1.84
C ASP A 424 -12.31 3.30 -2.22
N SER A 425 -12.25 4.28 -1.31
CA SER A 425 -11.59 5.58 -1.54
C SER A 425 -10.12 5.47 -1.93
N PHE A 426 -9.40 4.44 -1.47
CA PHE A 426 -8.02 4.18 -1.88
C PHE A 426 -7.93 3.79 -3.36
N TYR A 427 -8.79 2.87 -3.80
CA TYR A 427 -8.81 2.43 -5.20
C TYR A 427 -9.34 3.51 -6.13
N GLU A 428 -10.36 4.27 -5.70
CA GLU A 428 -10.83 5.44 -6.44
C GLU A 428 -9.73 6.50 -6.65
N ASP A 429 -8.85 6.71 -5.66
CA ASP A 429 -7.71 7.61 -5.81
C ASP A 429 -6.63 7.01 -6.72
N ALA A 430 -6.36 5.71 -6.64
CA ALA A 430 -5.46 5.02 -7.57
C ALA A 430 -5.96 5.13 -9.02
N ASP A 431 -7.28 4.99 -9.25
CA ASP A 431 -7.91 5.19 -10.56
C ASP A 431 -7.66 6.60 -11.11
N ARG A 432 -7.87 7.63 -10.28
CA ARG A 432 -7.68 9.05 -10.67
C ARG A 432 -6.22 9.41 -10.86
N LEU A 433 -5.32 8.83 -10.07
CA LEU A 433 -3.88 9.08 -10.16
C LEU A 433 -3.19 8.26 -11.24
N GLY A 434 -3.83 7.21 -11.75
CA GLY A 434 -3.28 6.32 -12.76
C GLY A 434 -2.24 5.35 -12.22
N ILE A 435 -2.30 5.01 -10.93
CA ILE A 435 -1.41 4.05 -10.32
C ILE A 435 -2.02 2.66 -10.47
N MET A 436 -1.33 1.78 -11.18
CA MET A 436 -1.71 0.37 -11.31
C MET A 436 -1.60 -0.32 -9.95
N ILE A 437 -2.55 -1.20 -9.65
CA ILE A 437 -2.57 -2.00 -8.44
C ILE A 437 -2.42 -3.49 -8.81
N TRP A 438 -1.42 -4.12 -8.20
CA TRP A 438 -1.31 -5.55 -8.06
C TRP A 438 -1.96 -5.92 -6.73
N GLN A 439 -3.09 -6.62 -6.77
CA GLN A 439 -3.89 -6.93 -5.58
C GLN A 439 -3.69 -8.38 -5.14
N ASP A 440 -2.99 -8.60 -4.03
CA ASP A 440 -2.95 -9.91 -3.39
C ASP A 440 -4.25 -10.18 -2.62
N PHE A 441 -4.70 -11.45 -2.60
CA PHE A 441 -5.58 -11.95 -1.55
C PHE A 441 -4.80 -12.09 -0.25
N MET A 442 -5.48 -11.91 0.90
CA MET A 442 -4.82 -11.74 2.20
C MET A 442 -4.29 -13.07 2.76
N PHE A 443 -3.15 -13.51 2.20
CA PHE A 443 -2.33 -14.64 2.64
C PHE A 443 -0.85 -14.25 2.60
N GLY A 444 -0.17 -14.32 3.76
CA GLY A 444 1.19 -13.83 3.97
C GLY A 444 2.19 -14.93 4.32
N GLY A 445 2.40 -15.94 3.47
CA GLY A 445 3.45 -16.96 3.65
C GLY A 445 3.11 -18.14 4.55
N ALA A 446 2.04 -18.08 5.37
CA ALA A 446 1.56 -19.24 6.12
C ALA A 446 0.95 -20.29 5.21
N ILE A 447 1.18 -21.56 5.53
CA ILE A 447 0.55 -22.69 4.81
C ILE A 447 -0.92 -22.80 5.23
N PRO A 448 -1.89 -22.54 4.31
CA PRO A 448 -3.30 -22.47 4.70
C PRO A 448 -3.88 -23.84 5.05
N PRO A 449 -4.91 -23.89 5.93
CA PRO A 449 -5.74 -25.07 6.11
C PRO A 449 -6.37 -25.53 4.80
N TYR A 450 -6.49 -26.85 4.63
CA TYR A 450 -6.98 -27.44 3.39
C TYR A 450 -8.38 -28.08 3.54
N ASP A 451 -9.04 -27.88 4.67
CA ASP A 451 -10.40 -28.36 4.91
C ASP A 451 -11.45 -27.57 4.12
N VAL A 452 -12.63 -28.18 3.95
CA VAL A 452 -13.72 -27.61 3.15
C VAL A 452 -14.25 -26.31 3.76
N ALA A 453 -14.37 -26.25 5.09
CA ALA A 453 -14.94 -25.07 5.77
C ALA A 453 -14.04 -23.84 5.57
N PHE A 454 -12.74 -24.00 5.69
CA PHE A 454 -11.79 -22.93 5.44
C PHE A 454 -11.82 -22.45 3.98
N ARG A 455 -11.89 -23.40 3.01
CA ARG A 455 -12.00 -23.07 1.59
C ARG A 455 -13.26 -22.29 1.25
N GLU A 456 -14.42 -22.73 1.75
CA GLU A 456 -15.71 -22.06 1.47
C GLU A 456 -15.78 -20.68 2.15
N ASN A 457 -15.21 -20.53 3.35
CA ASN A 457 -15.07 -19.23 4.00
C ASN A 457 -14.18 -18.29 3.18
N THR A 458 -13.07 -18.79 2.64
CA THR A 458 -12.17 -18.04 1.75
C THR A 458 -12.84 -17.74 0.39
N ARG A 459 -13.60 -18.68 -0.19
CA ARG A 459 -14.38 -18.44 -1.42
C ARG A 459 -15.34 -17.26 -1.23
N ALA A 460 -16.10 -17.27 -0.13
CA ALA A 460 -17.06 -16.20 0.16
C ALA A 460 -16.38 -14.83 0.38
N GLU A 461 -15.20 -14.81 1.00
CA GLU A 461 -14.35 -13.63 1.09
C GLU A 461 -13.93 -13.13 -0.30
N ALA A 462 -13.36 -14.02 -1.12
CA ALA A 462 -12.86 -13.67 -2.44
C ALA A 462 -13.98 -13.14 -3.35
N GLU A 463 -15.11 -13.83 -3.41
CA GLU A 463 -16.26 -13.37 -4.20
C GLU A 463 -16.75 -12.00 -3.75
N GLY A 464 -16.81 -11.75 -2.43
CA GLY A 464 -17.19 -10.45 -1.88
C GLY A 464 -16.23 -9.33 -2.25
N GLN A 465 -14.91 -9.59 -2.13
CA GLN A 465 -13.89 -8.59 -2.43
C GLN A 465 -13.74 -8.32 -3.93
N VAL A 466 -13.80 -9.35 -4.78
CA VAL A 466 -13.75 -9.16 -6.24
C VAL A 466 -14.97 -8.41 -6.75
N LYS A 467 -16.19 -8.71 -6.25
CA LYS A 467 -17.39 -7.91 -6.57
C LYS A 467 -17.25 -6.44 -6.18
N ARG A 468 -16.62 -6.17 -5.05
CA ARG A 468 -16.41 -4.79 -4.57
C ARG A 468 -15.41 -4.04 -5.44
N LEU A 469 -14.29 -4.69 -5.80
CA LEU A 469 -13.10 -4.05 -6.35
C LEU A 469 -12.92 -4.24 -7.86
N GLY A 470 -13.56 -5.22 -8.51
CA GLY A 470 -13.31 -5.61 -9.90
C GLY A 470 -13.58 -4.53 -10.95
N ASP A 471 -14.32 -3.47 -10.61
CA ASP A 471 -14.56 -2.35 -11.54
C ASP A 471 -13.51 -1.23 -11.47
N HIS A 472 -12.50 -1.34 -10.58
CA HIS A 472 -11.42 -0.35 -10.51
C HIS A 472 -10.42 -0.57 -11.64
N PRO A 473 -10.28 0.37 -12.60
CA PRO A 473 -9.36 0.19 -13.74
C PRO A 473 -7.89 0.15 -13.31
N SER A 474 -7.57 0.65 -12.12
CA SER A 474 -6.24 0.58 -11.53
C SER A 474 -5.82 -0.84 -11.17
N ILE A 475 -6.74 -1.75 -10.83
CA ILE A 475 -6.39 -3.15 -10.57
C ILE A 475 -6.08 -3.83 -11.89
N VAL A 476 -4.81 -4.20 -12.09
CA VAL A 476 -4.32 -4.78 -13.34
C VAL A 476 -3.93 -6.25 -13.21
N ILE A 477 -3.86 -6.76 -11.97
CA ILE A 477 -3.60 -8.16 -11.69
C ILE A 477 -4.09 -8.52 -10.28
N TRP A 478 -4.77 -9.64 -10.15
CA TRP A 478 -5.07 -10.30 -8.89
C TRP A 478 -4.04 -11.36 -8.59
N CYS A 479 -3.63 -11.50 -7.32
CA CYS A 479 -2.67 -12.52 -6.93
C CYS A 479 -3.17 -13.32 -5.72
N GLY A 480 -3.00 -14.65 -5.77
CA GLY A 480 -3.55 -15.55 -4.77
C GLY A 480 -2.93 -15.42 -3.38
N ASN A 481 -1.62 -15.14 -3.29
CA ASN A 481 -0.92 -15.06 -2.02
C ASN A 481 0.47 -14.44 -2.15
N ASN A 482 1.02 -14.05 -0.99
CA ASN A 482 2.44 -13.77 -0.82
C ASN A 482 3.17 -15.02 -0.29
N GLU A 483 4.21 -15.46 -0.99
CA GLU A 483 5.27 -16.40 -0.57
C GLU A 483 4.84 -17.80 -0.09
N VAL A 484 3.60 -18.24 -0.34
CA VAL A 484 3.17 -19.56 0.12
C VAL A 484 3.90 -20.68 -0.64
N GLN A 485 4.04 -20.56 -1.96
CA GLN A 485 4.74 -21.57 -2.77
C GLN A 485 6.23 -21.58 -2.48
N THR A 486 6.90 -20.42 -2.57
CA THR A 486 8.36 -20.33 -2.30
C THR A 486 8.69 -20.72 -0.87
N GLY A 487 7.86 -20.35 0.09
CA GLY A 487 8.01 -20.80 1.47
C GLY A 487 7.94 -22.31 1.59
N TRP A 488 6.93 -22.94 1.01
CA TRP A 488 6.78 -24.40 1.01
C TRP A 488 7.96 -25.11 0.37
N GLU A 489 8.46 -24.59 -0.74
CA GLU A 489 9.57 -25.19 -1.47
C GLU A 489 10.92 -25.01 -0.77
N ASN A 490 11.22 -23.77 -0.30
CA ASN A 490 12.59 -23.33 -0.04
C ASN A 490 12.90 -22.99 1.41
N TRP A 491 11.90 -22.65 2.27
CA TRP A 491 12.20 -22.23 3.63
C TRP A 491 12.55 -23.42 4.54
N GLY A 492 13.63 -23.26 5.29
CA GLY A 492 14.23 -24.36 6.03
C GLY A 492 13.33 -25.01 7.08
N ASP A 493 12.42 -24.27 7.70
CA ASP A 493 11.44 -24.79 8.66
C ASP A 493 10.34 -25.60 7.96
N ARG A 494 9.91 -25.21 6.74
CA ARG A 494 8.95 -25.95 5.93
C ARG A 494 9.58 -27.23 5.37
N VAL A 495 10.85 -27.15 4.96
CA VAL A 495 11.61 -28.36 4.54
C VAL A 495 11.68 -29.37 5.68
N LYS A 496 11.98 -28.93 6.90
CA LYS A 496 11.96 -29.80 8.09
C LYS A 496 10.56 -30.34 8.39
N PHE A 497 9.55 -29.49 8.30
CA PHE A 497 8.16 -29.91 8.50
C PHE A 497 7.74 -30.99 7.50
N LYS A 498 8.03 -30.81 6.20
CA LYS A 498 7.75 -31.83 5.15
C LYS A 498 8.42 -33.18 5.44
N GLN A 499 9.60 -33.19 6.05
CA GLN A 499 10.31 -34.38 6.45
C GLN A 499 9.72 -35.05 7.70
N SER A 500 8.98 -34.30 8.52
CA SER A 500 8.41 -34.81 9.79
C SER A 500 6.99 -35.38 9.66
N ILE A 501 6.34 -35.21 8.51
CA ILE A 501 4.97 -35.68 8.26
C ILE A 501 4.95 -36.82 7.23
N ASP A 502 3.86 -37.59 7.22
CA ASP A 502 3.63 -38.64 6.23
C ASP A 502 3.61 -38.11 4.81
N PRO A 503 4.19 -38.81 3.80
CA PRO A 503 4.19 -38.39 2.40
C PRO A 503 2.79 -38.19 1.81
N GLU A 504 1.79 -38.96 2.23
CA GLU A 504 0.40 -38.79 1.77
C GLU A 504 -0.19 -37.49 2.32
N GLU A 505 0.09 -37.19 3.60
CA GLU A 505 -0.33 -35.95 4.25
C GLU A 505 0.33 -34.72 3.61
N ARG A 506 1.63 -34.81 3.29
CA ARG A 506 2.31 -33.77 2.52
C ARG A 506 1.63 -33.52 1.19
N SER A 507 1.33 -34.58 0.44
CA SER A 507 0.63 -34.47 -0.85
C SER A 507 -0.78 -33.89 -0.69
N ARG A 508 -1.45 -34.14 0.43
CA ARG A 508 -2.77 -33.57 0.74
C ARG A 508 -2.69 -32.06 0.98
N ILE A 509 -1.68 -31.60 1.71
CA ILE A 509 -1.40 -30.17 1.93
C ILE A 509 -1.10 -29.48 0.58
N GLU A 510 -0.23 -30.06 -0.24
CA GLU A 510 0.15 -29.53 -1.56
C GLU A 510 -1.08 -29.40 -2.48
N ARG A 511 -1.92 -30.43 -2.55
CA ARG A 511 -3.20 -30.36 -3.28
C ARG A 511 -4.13 -29.30 -2.70
N GLY A 512 -4.14 -29.12 -1.38
CA GLY A 512 -4.93 -28.08 -0.72
C GLY A 512 -4.53 -26.68 -1.15
N MET A 513 -3.22 -26.39 -1.19
CA MET A 513 -2.68 -25.11 -1.65
C MET A 513 -3.00 -24.85 -3.12
N THR A 514 -2.72 -25.81 -4.01
CA THR A 514 -3.02 -25.67 -5.44
C THR A 514 -4.51 -25.55 -5.72
N THR A 515 -5.36 -26.25 -4.96
CA THR A 515 -6.83 -26.08 -5.06
C THR A 515 -7.25 -24.67 -4.63
N LEU A 516 -6.76 -24.18 -3.48
CA LEU A 516 -7.16 -22.88 -2.98
C LEU A 516 -6.72 -21.76 -3.92
N PHE A 517 -5.43 -21.69 -4.22
CA PHE A 517 -4.84 -20.60 -5.00
C PHE A 517 -4.97 -20.79 -6.51
N GLY A 518 -4.83 -21.99 -7.02
CA GLY A 518 -4.92 -22.26 -8.46
C GLY A 518 -6.35 -22.38 -8.98
N THR A 519 -7.33 -22.76 -8.13
CA THR A 519 -8.72 -22.98 -8.56
C THR A 519 -9.70 -22.04 -7.87
N VAL A 520 -9.84 -22.10 -6.55
CA VAL A 520 -10.93 -21.40 -5.81
C VAL A 520 -10.87 -19.89 -6.00
N LEU A 521 -9.71 -19.28 -5.80
CA LEU A 521 -9.54 -17.82 -5.97
C LEU A 521 -9.61 -17.42 -7.44
N ARG A 522 -9.03 -18.21 -8.34
CA ARG A 522 -9.12 -17.99 -9.79
C ARG A 522 -10.55 -18.00 -10.29
N GLU A 523 -11.37 -18.95 -9.81
CA GLU A 523 -12.80 -19.02 -10.14
C GLU A 523 -13.56 -17.78 -9.67
N ALA A 524 -13.28 -17.27 -8.46
CA ALA A 524 -13.89 -16.06 -7.94
C ALA A 524 -13.56 -14.84 -8.82
N VAL A 525 -12.28 -14.69 -9.22
CA VAL A 525 -11.87 -13.61 -10.14
C VAL A 525 -12.53 -13.79 -11.49
N SER A 526 -12.44 -14.98 -12.11
CA SER A 526 -13.03 -15.23 -13.44
C SER A 526 -14.54 -14.99 -13.49
N LYS A 527 -15.23 -15.17 -12.36
CA LYS A 527 -16.68 -14.98 -12.26
C LYS A 527 -17.10 -13.52 -12.16
N TYR A 528 -16.33 -12.69 -11.46
CA TYR A 528 -16.73 -11.32 -11.10
C TYR A 528 -15.83 -10.22 -11.65
N ASP A 529 -14.66 -10.56 -12.20
CA ASP A 529 -13.70 -9.66 -12.84
C ASP A 529 -12.92 -10.40 -13.93
N SER A 530 -13.63 -10.87 -14.96
CA SER A 530 -13.08 -11.74 -16.01
C SER A 530 -12.09 -11.03 -16.95
N ASP A 531 -12.04 -9.71 -16.92
CA ASP A 531 -11.20 -8.88 -17.78
C ASP A 531 -9.88 -8.42 -17.10
N THR A 532 -9.65 -8.86 -15.85
CA THR A 532 -8.38 -8.66 -15.13
C THR A 532 -7.65 -10.00 -14.92
N PRO A 533 -6.34 -10.09 -15.24
CA PRO A 533 -5.54 -11.29 -15.05
C PRO A 533 -5.47 -11.76 -13.60
N TYR A 534 -5.35 -13.07 -13.40
CA TYR A 534 -5.12 -13.69 -12.11
C TYR A 534 -3.78 -14.44 -12.09
N TRP A 535 -3.00 -14.28 -11.02
CA TRP A 535 -1.73 -14.92 -10.72
C TRP A 535 -1.82 -15.75 -9.44
N ALA A 536 -1.46 -17.03 -9.45
CA ALA A 536 -1.79 -17.90 -8.33
C ALA A 536 -0.97 -17.65 -7.07
N THR A 537 0.30 -17.24 -7.21
CA THR A 537 1.24 -17.02 -6.08
C THR A 537 2.37 -16.08 -6.50
N SER A 538 2.82 -15.22 -5.59
CA SER A 538 3.98 -14.35 -5.78
C SER A 538 5.00 -14.59 -4.66
N PRO A 539 6.28 -14.95 -4.94
CA PRO A 539 6.78 -15.22 -6.29
C PRO A 539 6.30 -16.59 -6.79
N GLY A 540 6.24 -16.72 -8.12
CA GLY A 540 5.78 -18.01 -8.69
C GLY A 540 5.85 -18.08 -10.19
N THR A 541 5.40 -19.25 -10.68
CA THR A 541 5.27 -19.57 -12.10
C THR A 541 3.84 -20.00 -12.45
N ASP A 542 2.85 -19.57 -11.66
CA ASP A 542 1.43 -19.99 -11.73
C ASP A 542 1.21 -21.49 -11.43
N PHE A 543 2.05 -22.07 -10.56
CA PHE A 543 2.18 -23.50 -10.28
C PHE A 543 2.62 -24.38 -11.48
N ASP A 544 3.05 -23.79 -12.60
CA ASP A 544 3.60 -24.51 -13.75
C ASP A 544 5.03 -25.07 -13.49
N GLY A 545 5.72 -24.55 -12.45
CA GLY A 545 7.07 -24.92 -12.06
C GLY A 545 7.42 -24.43 -10.65
N ALA A 546 8.71 -24.45 -10.32
CA ALA A 546 9.20 -23.95 -9.04
C ALA A 546 9.06 -22.43 -8.93
N ALA A 547 8.90 -21.92 -7.70
CA ALA A 547 8.92 -20.48 -7.42
C ALA A 547 10.33 -19.88 -7.55
N ASP A 548 10.42 -18.56 -7.59
CA ASP A 548 11.68 -17.78 -7.63
C ASP A 548 12.60 -18.11 -8.83
N GLN A 549 12.01 -18.36 -10.01
CA GLN A 549 12.80 -18.62 -11.22
C GLN A 549 13.15 -17.31 -11.94
N PRO A 550 14.41 -17.10 -12.37
CA PRO A 550 14.79 -15.87 -13.07
C PRO A 550 14.25 -15.79 -14.50
N ASP A 551 13.88 -16.93 -15.09
CA ASP A 551 13.46 -17.06 -16.48
C ASP A 551 11.94 -17.30 -16.66
N ASP A 552 11.17 -17.39 -15.57
CA ASP A 552 9.71 -17.53 -15.60
C ASP A 552 9.03 -16.87 -14.40
N GLY A 553 7.93 -16.18 -14.65
CA GLY A 553 7.12 -15.56 -13.61
C GLY A 553 7.75 -14.33 -12.96
N ASP A 554 7.44 -14.15 -11.68
CA ASP A 554 7.96 -13.09 -10.83
C ASP A 554 8.90 -13.63 -9.74
N MET A 555 9.75 -12.76 -9.21
CA MET A 555 10.81 -13.16 -8.28
C MET A 555 10.87 -12.25 -7.06
N HIS A 556 11.09 -12.84 -5.86
CA HIS A 556 11.51 -12.18 -4.65
C HIS A 556 13.00 -12.43 -4.40
N TYR A 557 13.82 -11.37 -4.36
CA TYR A 557 15.26 -11.53 -4.21
C TYR A 557 15.79 -10.96 -2.89
N TRP A 558 15.99 -11.87 -1.93
CA TRP A 558 16.36 -11.50 -0.57
C TRP A 558 17.81 -11.84 -0.18
N LYS A 559 18.63 -12.38 -1.09
CA LYS A 559 20.02 -12.78 -0.76
C LYS A 559 20.94 -11.61 -0.43
N VAL A 560 20.62 -10.39 -0.87
CA VAL A 560 21.37 -9.18 -0.49
C VAL A 560 21.07 -8.82 0.95
N TRP A 561 19.83 -8.60 1.35
CA TRP A 561 19.48 -8.25 2.74
C TRP A 561 19.35 -9.46 3.66
N GLY A 562 18.62 -10.48 3.25
CA GLY A 562 18.34 -11.69 4.02
C GLY A 562 19.52 -12.66 4.04
N GLY A 563 19.40 -13.77 4.76
CA GLY A 563 20.33 -14.89 4.76
C GLY A 563 21.83 -14.52 4.72
N PRO A 564 22.49 -14.72 3.58
CA PRO A 564 23.95 -14.55 3.45
C PRO A 564 24.43 -13.10 3.48
N ALA A 565 23.54 -12.11 3.39
CA ALA A 565 23.88 -10.69 3.34
C ALA A 565 24.93 -10.36 2.28
N LEU A 566 24.65 -10.73 1.02
CA LEU A 566 25.56 -10.50 -0.09
C LEU A 566 25.79 -8.99 -0.34
N PRO A 567 26.89 -8.59 -0.97
CA PRO A 567 27.09 -7.20 -1.38
C PRO A 567 25.97 -6.69 -2.28
N VAL A 568 25.70 -5.38 -2.26
CA VAL A 568 24.65 -4.76 -3.09
C VAL A 568 24.90 -4.94 -4.59
N THR A 569 26.17 -5.08 -5.00
CA THR A 569 26.57 -5.36 -6.39
C THR A 569 26.04 -6.69 -6.94
N GLU A 570 25.60 -7.60 -6.05
CA GLU A 570 24.95 -8.85 -6.43
C GLU A 570 23.64 -8.63 -7.20
N TYR A 571 22.96 -7.50 -7.01
CA TYR A 571 21.80 -7.15 -7.81
C TYR A 571 22.10 -7.05 -9.31
N LEU A 572 23.34 -6.77 -9.71
CA LEU A 572 23.74 -6.73 -11.12
C LEU A 572 23.85 -8.13 -11.76
N ASN A 573 23.90 -9.18 -10.95
CA ASN A 573 24.00 -10.58 -11.39
C ASN A 573 22.63 -11.25 -11.54
N VAL A 574 21.53 -10.55 -11.19
CA VAL A 574 20.17 -11.13 -11.14
C VAL A 574 19.22 -10.30 -12.01
N THR A 575 18.73 -10.89 -13.08
CA THR A 575 17.81 -10.23 -14.03
C THR A 575 16.57 -11.11 -14.24
N PRO A 576 15.59 -11.10 -13.33
CA PRO A 576 14.35 -11.86 -13.49
C PRO A 576 13.43 -11.24 -14.52
N ARG A 577 12.39 -11.98 -14.92
CA ARG A 577 11.36 -11.47 -15.82
C ARG A 577 10.56 -10.32 -15.20
N PHE A 578 10.38 -10.36 -13.86
CA PHE A 578 9.77 -9.32 -13.04
C PHE A 578 10.28 -9.45 -11.60
N MET A 579 10.84 -8.38 -11.06
CA MET A 579 11.28 -8.34 -9.68
C MET A 579 10.17 -7.73 -8.82
N SER A 580 9.40 -8.58 -8.14
CA SER A 580 8.23 -8.17 -7.35
C SER A 580 8.57 -7.84 -5.89
N GLU A 581 9.71 -8.36 -5.36
CA GLU A 581 10.28 -7.93 -4.09
C GLU A 581 11.80 -7.98 -4.06
N TYR A 582 12.40 -6.97 -3.47
CA TYR A 582 13.80 -6.86 -3.06
C TYR A 582 13.95 -5.63 -2.17
N GLY A 583 14.92 -5.59 -1.26
CA GLY A 583 14.93 -4.46 -0.34
C GLY A 583 16.14 -4.40 0.57
N LEU A 584 16.35 -3.22 1.15
CA LEU A 584 17.29 -2.90 2.21
C LEU A 584 16.58 -2.06 3.27
N GLN A 585 16.92 -2.25 4.55
CA GLN A 585 16.38 -1.41 5.62
C GLN A 585 17.11 -0.09 5.79
N SER A 586 16.47 0.86 6.43
CA SER A 586 17.07 2.03 7.07
C SER A 586 16.24 2.53 8.24
N PHE A 587 16.83 3.35 9.11
CA PHE A 587 16.08 4.14 10.08
C PHE A 587 15.32 5.27 9.41
N PRO A 588 14.17 5.73 9.99
CA PRO A 588 13.54 6.98 9.58
C PRO A 588 14.38 8.19 9.99
N GLU A 589 13.98 9.39 9.57
CA GLU A 589 14.70 10.61 9.99
C GLU A 589 14.63 10.84 11.51
N MET A 590 15.58 11.63 12.04
CA MET A 590 15.72 11.91 13.48
C MET A 590 14.44 12.47 14.12
N ARG A 591 13.67 13.27 13.41
CA ARG A 591 12.40 13.80 13.88
C ARG A 591 11.39 12.69 14.17
N THR A 592 11.32 11.67 13.33
CA THR A 592 10.48 10.49 13.54
C THR A 592 10.96 9.65 14.70
N ILE A 593 12.28 9.51 14.86
CA ILE A 593 12.88 8.78 16.00
C ILE A 593 12.55 9.47 17.33
N ARG A 594 12.65 10.79 17.38
CA ARG A 594 12.29 11.58 18.58
C ARG A 594 10.81 11.48 18.97
N ALA A 595 9.93 11.07 18.06
CA ALA A 595 8.51 10.86 18.38
C ALA A 595 8.28 9.60 19.24
N PHE A 596 9.19 8.62 19.24
CA PHE A 596 9.05 7.40 20.01
C PHE A 596 10.17 7.14 21.03
N ALA A 597 11.25 7.92 21.03
CA ALA A 597 12.46 7.68 21.82
C ALA A 597 12.89 8.92 22.60
N GLU A 598 13.49 8.70 23.77
CA GLU A 598 14.10 9.70 24.63
C GLU A 598 15.59 9.93 24.22
N PRO A 599 16.20 11.07 24.58
CA PRO A 599 17.61 11.34 24.26
C PRO A 599 18.58 10.22 24.70
N GLY A 600 18.30 9.55 25.83
CA GLY A 600 19.10 8.44 26.33
C GLY A 600 18.98 7.13 25.54
N ASP A 601 17.97 7.04 24.66
CA ASP A 601 17.73 5.87 23.81
C ASP A 601 18.47 5.95 22.46
N LEU A 602 19.08 7.10 22.12
CA LEU A 602 19.65 7.39 20.81
C LEU A 602 21.01 6.65 20.59
N GLN A 603 20.94 5.34 20.56
CA GLN A 603 22.06 4.43 20.27
C GLN A 603 21.50 3.20 19.55
N PRO A 604 22.15 2.65 18.51
CA PRO A 604 21.62 1.53 17.71
C PRO A 604 21.22 0.31 18.54
N GLU A 605 21.92 0.04 19.65
CA GLU A 605 21.73 -1.13 20.50
C GLU A 605 20.92 -0.82 21.79
N SER A 606 20.37 0.38 21.93
CA SER A 606 19.50 0.67 23.08
C SER A 606 18.27 -0.24 23.08
N PRO A 607 17.69 -0.56 24.25
CA PRO A 607 16.48 -1.39 24.32
C PRO A 607 15.33 -0.85 23.45
N VAL A 608 15.17 0.47 23.37
CA VAL A 608 14.12 1.11 22.57
C VAL A 608 14.38 0.95 21.07
N MET A 609 15.60 1.21 20.59
CA MET A 609 15.93 1.02 19.17
C MET A 609 15.84 -0.44 18.76
N ARG A 610 16.17 -1.37 19.64
CA ARG A 610 15.98 -2.82 19.40
C ARG A 610 14.50 -3.21 19.40
N ALA A 611 13.65 -2.61 20.23
CA ALA A 611 12.21 -2.85 20.23
C ALA A 611 11.55 -2.37 18.93
N HIS A 612 12.05 -1.26 18.35
CA HIS A 612 11.60 -0.70 17.08
C HIS A 612 12.32 -1.27 15.84
N GLN A 613 13.16 -2.30 16.01
CA GLN A 613 13.77 -3.09 14.96
C GLN A 613 13.18 -4.52 15.01
N LYS A 614 12.34 -4.86 14.07
CA LYS A 614 11.63 -6.16 14.10
C LYS A 614 12.37 -7.28 13.36
N PHE A 615 13.25 -6.93 12.43
CA PHE A 615 14.01 -7.91 11.70
C PHE A 615 14.98 -8.66 12.63
N ASP A 616 15.01 -10.00 12.47
CA ASP A 616 15.88 -10.90 13.24
C ASP A 616 15.84 -10.64 14.76
N LYS A 617 14.63 -10.49 15.32
CA LYS A 617 14.39 -10.30 16.77
C LYS A 617 15.16 -9.09 17.36
N GLY A 618 15.25 -8.01 16.59
CA GLY A 618 15.94 -6.78 16.98
C GLY A 618 17.43 -6.72 16.61
N ASN A 619 17.98 -7.77 15.96
CA ASN A 619 19.37 -7.79 15.51
C ASN A 619 19.59 -7.09 14.15
N GLY A 620 18.53 -6.62 13.50
CA GLY A 620 18.61 -5.90 12.22
C GLY A 620 19.53 -4.68 12.26
N ASN A 621 19.72 -4.05 13.44
CA ASN A 621 20.65 -2.92 13.59
C ASN A 621 22.10 -3.32 13.32
N GLN A 622 22.51 -4.54 13.68
CA GLN A 622 23.82 -5.09 13.32
C GLN A 622 23.95 -5.33 11.81
N ARG A 623 22.83 -5.73 11.16
CA ARG A 623 22.78 -5.88 9.70
C ARG A 623 22.95 -4.53 9.00
N LEU A 624 22.30 -3.47 9.49
CA LEU A 624 22.49 -2.10 9.00
C LEU A 624 23.96 -1.68 9.14
N LEU A 625 24.57 -1.85 10.31
CA LEU A 625 25.97 -1.54 10.54
C LEU A 625 26.92 -2.30 9.61
N LEU A 626 26.63 -3.58 9.31
CA LEU A 626 27.42 -4.36 8.36
C LEU A 626 27.48 -3.69 6.98
N TYR A 627 26.31 -3.27 6.45
CA TYR A 627 26.25 -2.62 5.14
C TYR A 627 26.83 -1.22 5.14
N ILE A 628 26.57 -0.43 6.21
CA ILE A 628 27.19 0.91 6.39
C ILE A 628 28.72 0.78 6.40
N ARG A 629 29.28 -0.16 7.16
CA ARG A 629 30.73 -0.39 7.23
C ARG A 629 31.34 -0.81 5.90
N ARG A 630 30.59 -1.57 5.09
CA ARG A 630 31.04 -1.95 3.74
C ARG A 630 31.19 -0.72 2.84
N ALA A 631 30.23 0.20 2.84
CA ALA A 631 30.18 1.33 1.94
C ALA A 631 30.88 2.60 2.48
N PHE A 632 30.62 2.94 3.75
CA PHE A 632 30.96 4.25 4.33
C PHE A 632 31.94 4.19 5.50
N GLY A 633 32.16 3.05 6.14
CA GLY A 633 32.97 2.91 7.36
C GLY A 633 32.15 3.03 8.64
N GLU A 634 32.81 3.40 9.77
CA GLU A 634 32.13 3.56 11.05
C GLU A 634 31.35 4.88 11.10
N PRO A 635 30.07 4.86 11.52
CA PRO A 635 29.34 6.10 11.78
C PRO A 635 29.98 6.88 12.93
N LYS A 636 30.05 8.18 12.81
CA LYS A 636 30.63 9.10 13.79
C LYS A 636 29.81 9.17 15.10
N ASP A 637 28.48 9.14 14.95
CA ASP A 637 27.50 9.23 16.02
C ASP A 637 26.16 8.60 15.56
N PHE A 638 25.12 8.65 16.39
CA PHE A 638 23.83 8.08 16.08
C PHE A 638 23.12 8.80 14.91
N GLU A 639 23.24 10.12 14.78
CA GLU A 639 22.66 10.86 13.66
C GLU A 639 23.36 10.50 12.34
N SER A 640 24.69 10.33 12.37
CA SER A 640 25.44 9.79 11.23
C SER A 640 25.02 8.35 10.89
N PHE A 641 24.80 7.50 11.89
CA PHE A 641 24.28 6.14 11.67
C PHE A 641 22.93 6.16 10.96
N VAL A 642 21.99 7.01 11.39
CA VAL A 642 20.67 7.18 10.77
C VAL A 642 20.81 7.63 9.31
N TYR A 643 21.57 8.69 9.07
CA TYR A 643 21.79 9.24 7.73
C TYR A 643 22.46 8.22 6.79
N LEU A 644 23.55 7.57 7.23
CA LEU A 644 24.26 6.57 6.44
C LEU A 644 23.40 5.33 6.18
N SER A 645 22.49 4.96 7.10
CA SER A 645 21.54 3.87 6.86
C SER A 645 20.60 4.18 5.70
N GLN A 646 20.11 5.43 5.61
CA GLN A 646 19.25 5.86 4.51
C GLN A 646 19.99 5.93 3.18
N LEU A 647 21.23 6.39 3.15
CA LEU A 647 22.05 6.40 1.94
C LEU A 647 22.35 4.99 1.44
N MET A 648 22.74 4.10 2.36
CA MET A 648 23.01 2.69 2.03
C MET A 648 21.79 2.03 1.40
N GLN A 649 20.59 2.28 1.96
CA GLN A 649 19.33 1.81 1.40
C GLN A 649 19.11 2.41 0.00
N ALA A 650 19.24 3.72 -0.14
CA ALA A 650 18.96 4.45 -1.37
C ALA A 650 19.89 4.06 -2.52
N GLU A 651 21.22 4.03 -2.29
CA GLU A 651 22.22 3.65 -3.30
C GLU A 651 22.05 2.18 -3.73
N GLY A 652 21.80 1.28 -2.76
CA GLY A 652 21.65 -0.15 -3.04
C GLY A 652 20.39 -0.47 -3.86
N ILE A 653 19.26 0.18 -3.54
CA ILE A 653 18.00 0.00 -4.30
C ILE A 653 18.08 0.69 -5.66
N ALA A 654 18.74 1.86 -5.75
CA ALA A 654 18.96 2.53 -7.04
C ALA A 654 19.74 1.65 -8.00
N LEU A 655 20.82 1.01 -7.54
CA LEU A 655 21.62 0.08 -8.35
C LEU A 655 20.76 -1.05 -8.93
N ALA A 656 19.91 -1.66 -8.12
CA ALA A 656 19.01 -2.73 -8.55
C ALA A 656 17.95 -2.22 -9.55
N ALA A 657 17.25 -1.13 -9.23
CA ALA A 657 16.19 -0.58 -10.06
C ALA A 657 16.70 -0.10 -11.43
N GLU A 658 17.86 0.55 -11.46
CA GLU A 658 18.50 0.97 -12.71
C GLU A 658 18.93 -0.22 -13.55
N HIS A 659 19.45 -1.30 -12.92
CA HIS A 659 19.80 -2.54 -13.63
C HIS A 659 18.57 -3.19 -14.27
N LEU A 660 17.48 -3.32 -13.53
CA LEU A 660 16.23 -3.90 -14.05
C LEU A 660 15.65 -3.08 -15.20
N ARG A 661 15.66 -1.75 -15.09
CA ARG A 661 15.22 -0.84 -16.17
C ARG A 661 16.12 -0.90 -17.40
N ALA A 662 17.43 -0.96 -17.19
CA ALA A 662 18.41 -1.11 -18.26
C ALA A 662 18.27 -2.45 -19.00
N SER A 663 17.73 -3.48 -18.34
CA SER A 663 17.57 -4.85 -18.86
C SER A 663 16.29 -5.08 -19.67
N ARG A 664 15.45 -4.05 -19.87
CA ARG A 664 14.25 -4.16 -20.74
C ARG A 664 14.64 -4.67 -22.15
N PRO A 665 13.88 -5.61 -22.80
CA PRO A 665 12.62 -6.19 -22.35
C PRO A 665 12.75 -7.50 -21.56
N GLN A 666 13.97 -7.91 -21.18
CA GLN A 666 14.16 -9.13 -20.38
C GLN A 666 13.41 -9.01 -19.04
N SER A 667 13.61 -7.91 -18.33
CA SER A 667 12.86 -7.57 -17.11
C SER A 667 11.81 -6.51 -17.42
N MET A 668 10.57 -6.67 -16.88
CA MET A 668 9.46 -5.74 -17.12
C MET A 668 8.86 -5.18 -15.81
N GLY A 669 9.54 -5.35 -14.67
CA GLY A 669 9.08 -4.77 -13.42
C GLY A 669 10.14 -4.69 -12.33
N SER A 670 9.99 -3.67 -11.50
CA SER A 670 10.82 -3.36 -10.35
C SER A 670 9.93 -2.80 -9.25
N LEU A 671 9.53 -3.66 -8.28
CA LEU A 671 8.74 -3.27 -7.11
C LEU A 671 9.57 -3.54 -5.86
N TYR A 672 10.18 -2.51 -5.30
CA TYR A 672 10.96 -2.72 -4.08
C TYR A 672 10.08 -2.92 -2.84
N TRP A 673 10.57 -3.65 -1.89
CA TRP A 673 10.05 -3.77 -0.55
C TRP A 673 10.66 -2.68 0.33
N GLN A 674 9.94 -1.66 0.85
CA GLN A 674 8.51 -1.39 0.77
C GLN A 674 8.25 0.12 0.69
N LEU A 675 6.99 0.55 0.43
CA LEU A 675 6.67 1.96 0.29
C LEU A 675 6.58 2.69 1.63
N ASN A 676 5.83 2.14 2.61
CA ASN A 676 5.36 2.83 3.83
C ASN A 676 5.57 1.99 5.08
N ASP A 677 5.25 2.56 6.25
CA ASP A 677 5.31 1.94 7.56
C ASP A 677 3.95 1.91 8.27
N VAL A 678 3.77 0.94 9.19
CA VAL A 678 2.60 0.82 10.09
C VAL A 678 2.82 1.47 11.45
N TRP A 679 4.05 1.75 11.80
CA TRP A 679 4.49 2.37 13.06
C TRP A 679 5.89 3.00 12.86
N PRO A 680 6.33 3.93 13.74
CA PRO A 680 7.65 4.52 13.61
C PRO A 680 8.75 3.53 14.03
N GLY A 681 9.69 3.22 13.12
CA GLY A 681 10.79 2.28 13.39
C GLY A 681 11.72 2.09 12.22
N ALA A 682 12.69 1.19 12.36
CA ALA A 682 13.56 0.76 11.27
C ALA A 682 12.82 -0.23 10.37
N SER A 683 12.89 -0.01 9.06
CA SER A 683 12.21 -0.83 8.06
C SER A 683 12.79 -0.63 6.66
N TRP A 684 12.25 -1.34 5.69
CA TRP A 684 12.58 -1.17 4.27
C TRP A 684 11.84 -0.01 3.60
N SER A 685 10.99 0.72 4.33
CA SER A 685 10.15 1.77 3.77
C SER A 685 10.96 2.89 3.11
N SER A 686 10.38 3.50 2.07
CA SER A 686 10.88 4.76 1.49
C SER A 686 10.14 5.98 2.04
N LEU A 687 8.94 5.79 2.58
CA LEU A 687 8.17 6.76 3.36
C LEU A 687 8.09 6.27 4.80
N ASP A 688 8.43 7.11 5.76
CA ASP A 688 8.28 6.73 7.17
C ASP A 688 6.80 6.73 7.62
N TYR A 689 6.55 6.31 8.86
CA TYR A 689 5.19 6.23 9.41
C TYR A 689 4.40 7.53 9.29
N PHE A 690 5.04 8.70 9.35
CA PHE A 690 4.39 10.00 9.20
C PHE A 690 4.26 10.46 7.75
N GLY A 691 4.68 9.64 6.77
CA GLY A 691 4.67 9.97 5.35
C GLY A 691 5.83 10.85 4.89
N ARG A 692 6.88 11.00 5.72
CA ARG A 692 8.08 11.75 5.36
C ARG A 692 8.94 10.94 4.41
N TRP A 693 9.53 11.61 3.43
CA TRP A 693 10.38 10.98 2.44
C TRP A 693 11.77 10.68 3.03
N LYS A 694 12.16 9.41 3.02
CA LYS A 694 13.53 8.97 3.27
C LYS A 694 14.38 9.16 2.02
N ALA A 695 15.70 9.05 2.12
CA ALA A 695 16.61 9.19 0.97
C ALA A 695 16.22 8.29 -0.21
N LEU A 696 15.78 7.06 0.07
CA LEU A 696 15.30 6.13 -0.97
C LEU A 696 14.16 6.72 -1.82
N HIS A 697 13.24 7.47 -1.24
CA HIS A 697 12.10 7.99 -2.00
C HIS A 697 12.51 9.10 -3.00
N TYR A 698 13.50 9.94 -2.63
CA TYR A 698 14.11 10.91 -3.54
C TYR A 698 14.93 10.21 -4.64
N HIS A 699 15.68 9.15 -4.29
CA HIS A 699 16.37 8.34 -5.29
C HIS A 699 15.37 7.64 -6.22
N ALA A 700 14.23 7.14 -5.70
CA ALA A 700 13.17 6.55 -6.51
C ALA A 700 12.62 7.52 -7.56
N LYS A 701 12.40 8.78 -7.19
CA LYS A 701 12.01 9.83 -8.13
C LYS A 701 12.99 9.94 -9.31
N ARG A 702 14.29 9.75 -9.07
CA ARG A 702 15.34 9.79 -10.10
C ARG A 702 15.43 8.50 -10.90
N PHE A 703 15.59 7.35 -10.25
CA PHE A 703 15.73 6.07 -10.97
C PHE A 703 14.43 5.58 -11.64
N TYR A 704 13.24 6.09 -11.26
CA TYR A 704 11.96 5.84 -11.93
C TYR A 704 11.54 6.95 -12.90
N ALA A 705 12.37 7.97 -13.12
CA ALA A 705 12.08 9.00 -14.11
C ALA A 705 11.82 8.39 -15.51
N PRO A 706 10.96 9.00 -16.34
CA PRO A 706 10.62 8.47 -17.66
C PRO A 706 11.84 8.30 -18.59
N GLU A 707 12.79 9.20 -18.49
CA GLU A 707 14.08 9.13 -19.18
C GLU A 707 15.19 8.87 -18.15
N LEU A 708 16.03 7.87 -18.39
CA LEU A 708 17.10 7.50 -17.49
C LEU A 708 18.40 7.24 -18.25
N ILE A 709 19.51 7.67 -17.69
CA ILE A 709 20.85 7.17 -18.01
C ILE A 709 21.33 6.32 -16.83
N ALA A 710 21.40 5.00 -17.01
CA ALA A 710 21.93 4.06 -16.06
C ALA A 710 23.40 3.80 -16.40
N ALA A 711 24.30 4.07 -15.45
CA ALA A 711 25.72 3.83 -15.57
C ALA A 711 26.17 2.91 -14.44
N LEU A 712 26.19 1.61 -14.72
CA LEU A 712 26.31 0.55 -13.72
C LEU A 712 27.73 -0.03 -13.73
N ARG A 713 28.49 0.24 -12.67
CA ARG A 713 29.84 -0.29 -12.48
C ARG A 713 29.79 -1.59 -11.64
N ASN A 714 30.34 -2.65 -12.21
CA ASN A 714 30.44 -3.95 -11.52
C ASN A 714 31.76 -4.11 -10.75
N ASP A 715 31.88 -5.21 -9.99
CA ASP A 715 33.07 -5.51 -9.18
C ASP A 715 34.32 -5.79 -10.00
N GLN A 716 34.20 -6.05 -11.32
CA GLN A 716 35.32 -6.22 -12.24
C GLN A 716 35.80 -4.89 -12.83
N GLY A 717 35.26 -3.75 -12.37
CA GLY A 717 35.66 -2.43 -12.87
C GLY A 717 35.19 -2.14 -14.28
N GLN A 718 34.05 -2.74 -14.69
CA GLN A 718 33.37 -2.42 -15.96
C GLN A 718 32.14 -1.58 -15.67
N THR A 719 32.01 -0.46 -16.36
CA THR A 719 30.83 0.42 -16.32
C THR A 719 30.02 0.25 -17.59
N GLU A 720 28.80 -0.26 -17.50
CA GLU A 720 27.86 -0.34 -18.59
C GLU A 720 26.94 0.87 -18.58
N VAL A 721 26.77 1.53 -19.72
CA VAL A 721 25.92 2.72 -19.86
C VAL A 721 24.76 2.41 -20.78
N THR A 722 23.55 2.53 -20.22
CA THR A 722 22.28 2.27 -20.91
C THR A 722 21.37 3.49 -20.78
N LEU A 723 20.78 3.89 -21.91
CA LEU A 723 19.76 4.93 -21.96
C LEU A 723 18.39 4.27 -22.00
N VAL A 724 17.47 4.72 -21.14
CA VAL A 724 16.12 4.18 -21.02
C VAL A 724 15.10 5.26 -21.34
N SER A 725 14.06 4.90 -22.11
CA SER A 725 12.92 5.77 -22.41
C SER A 725 11.60 5.03 -22.19
N ASP A 726 10.74 5.59 -21.33
CA ASP A 726 9.35 5.14 -21.16
C ASP A 726 8.38 5.92 -22.07
N ARG A 727 8.88 6.84 -22.90
CA ARG A 727 8.04 7.58 -23.85
C ARG A 727 7.39 6.64 -24.86
N THR A 728 6.18 6.96 -25.24
CA THR A 728 5.45 6.30 -26.34
C THR A 728 5.81 6.85 -27.72
N VAL A 729 6.69 7.85 -27.78
CA VAL A 729 7.21 8.48 -29.01
C VAL A 729 8.74 8.51 -29.00
N PRO A 730 9.41 8.53 -30.14
CA PRO A 730 10.87 8.63 -30.20
C PRO A 730 11.42 9.87 -29.50
N LEU A 731 12.58 9.74 -28.85
CA LEU A 731 13.31 10.85 -28.23
C LEU A 731 14.65 11.10 -28.96
N ALA A 732 14.77 12.25 -29.61
CA ALA A 732 16.07 12.74 -30.13
C ALA A 732 16.77 13.47 -28.97
N ALA A 733 17.96 12.99 -28.60
CA ALA A 733 18.72 13.48 -27.47
C ALA A 733 20.23 13.45 -27.72
N ARG A 734 21.00 13.84 -26.72
CA ARG A 734 22.46 13.63 -26.67
C ARG A 734 22.79 13.00 -25.32
N TRP A 735 23.78 12.12 -25.30
CA TRP A 735 24.36 11.69 -24.05
C TRP A 735 25.79 12.20 -23.92
N ARG A 736 26.17 12.60 -22.71
CA ARG A 736 27.44 13.22 -22.36
C ARG A 736 28.12 12.47 -21.26
N MET A 737 29.42 12.30 -21.37
CA MET A 737 30.28 11.77 -20.32
C MET A 737 31.34 12.84 -20.01
N ARG A 738 31.52 13.14 -18.72
CA ARG A 738 32.57 14.02 -18.20
C ARG A 738 33.33 13.26 -17.09
N VAL A 739 34.63 13.07 -17.27
CA VAL A 739 35.50 12.65 -16.16
C VAL A 739 35.96 13.90 -15.44
N MET A 740 35.74 13.96 -14.15
CA MET A 740 36.04 15.12 -13.32
C MET A 740 36.81 14.69 -12.08
N ASP A 741 37.61 15.59 -11.53
CA ASP A 741 38.12 15.45 -10.18
C ASP A 741 37.17 16.12 -9.16
N VAL A 742 37.34 15.80 -7.88
CA VAL A 742 36.51 16.33 -6.77
C VAL A 742 36.58 17.84 -6.63
N SER A 743 37.57 18.54 -7.21
CA SER A 743 37.70 20.00 -7.24
C SER A 743 36.94 20.66 -8.39
N GLY A 744 36.27 19.86 -9.26
CA GLY A 744 35.50 20.37 -10.38
C GLY A 744 36.27 20.47 -11.70
N LYS A 745 37.55 20.13 -11.73
CA LYS A 745 38.32 20.13 -12.98
C LYS A 745 37.86 19.02 -13.92
N VAL A 746 37.42 19.36 -15.12
CA VAL A 746 37.09 18.43 -16.19
C VAL A 746 38.37 17.86 -16.78
N LEU A 747 38.60 16.56 -16.61
CA LEU A 747 39.79 15.85 -17.13
C LEU A 747 39.56 15.35 -18.55
N SER A 748 38.34 14.92 -18.88
CA SER A 748 37.93 14.56 -20.23
C SER A 748 36.42 14.74 -20.44
N LYS A 749 36.00 14.97 -21.69
CA LYS A 749 34.63 15.13 -22.07
C LYS A 749 34.38 14.43 -23.40
N SER A 750 33.21 13.76 -23.51
CA SER A 750 32.67 13.21 -24.73
C SER A 750 31.18 13.45 -24.79
N GLU A 751 30.65 13.75 -25.97
CA GLU A 751 29.23 13.98 -26.19
C GLU A 751 28.83 13.39 -27.53
N LYS A 752 27.70 12.66 -27.60
CA LYS A 752 27.23 11.99 -28.84
C LYS A 752 25.71 12.17 -28.98
N PRO A 753 25.23 12.40 -30.21
CA PRO A 753 23.80 12.35 -30.49
C PRO A 753 23.27 10.92 -30.39
N VAL A 754 21.98 10.79 -30.03
CA VAL A 754 21.27 9.52 -29.95
C VAL A 754 19.78 9.73 -30.21
N THR A 755 19.16 8.74 -30.84
CA THR A 755 17.69 8.66 -30.93
C THR A 755 17.22 7.41 -30.19
N LEU A 756 16.43 7.57 -29.14
CA LEU A 756 15.82 6.46 -28.42
C LEU A 756 14.49 6.10 -29.06
N ALA A 757 14.30 4.82 -29.31
CA ALA A 757 12.99 4.29 -29.70
C ALA A 757 11.99 4.40 -28.54
N PRO A 758 10.69 4.42 -28.83
CA PRO A 758 9.68 4.33 -27.78
C PRO A 758 9.86 3.08 -26.92
N LEU A 759 9.59 3.22 -25.61
CA LEU A 759 9.54 2.11 -24.65
C LEU A 759 10.80 1.20 -24.70
N SER A 760 11.99 1.78 -24.76
CA SER A 760 13.22 1.04 -25.03
C SER A 760 14.34 1.30 -24.02
N SER A 761 15.27 0.34 -23.96
CA SER A 761 16.56 0.47 -23.30
C SER A 761 17.66 0.22 -24.35
N LEU A 762 18.57 1.17 -24.48
CA LEU A 762 19.65 1.15 -25.46
C LEU A 762 21.01 1.24 -24.77
N ARG A 763 21.81 0.18 -24.83
CA ARG A 763 23.21 0.20 -24.37
C ARG A 763 24.03 1.07 -25.34
N VAL A 764 24.69 2.11 -24.86
CA VAL A 764 25.48 3.06 -25.62
C VAL A 764 27.00 2.96 -25.41
N GLY A 765 27.41 2.21 -24.37
CA GLY A 765 28.83 2.00 -24.07
C GLY A 765 29.08 0.98 -22.97
N SER A 766 30.30 0.44 -22.98
CA SER A 766 30.89 -0.34 -21.90
C SER A 766 32.34 0.12 -21.77
N PHE A 767 32.76 0.49 -20.56
CA PHE A 767 34.03 1.14 -20.30
C PHE A 767 34.71 0.47 -19.10
N SER A 768 35.99 0.12 -19.23
CA SER A 768 36.80 -0.25 -18.07
C SER A 768 37.21 0.99 -17.27
N ASP A 769 37.50 0.80 -15.97
CA ASP A 769 38.07 1.86 -15.13
C ASP A 769 39.33 2.51 -15.78
N ALA A 770 40.19 1.70 -16.37
CA ALA A 770 41.39 2.20 -17.08
C ALA A 770 41.06 3.11 -18.27
N GLN A 771 39.99 2.82 -19.02
CA GLN A 771 39.53 3.66 -20.11
C GLN A 771 38.95 4.98 -19.63
N LEU A 772 38.22 4.98 -18.50
CA LEU A 772 37.61 6.16 -17.92
C LEU A 772 38.65 7.04 -17.23
N LEU A 773 39.45 6.48 -16.35
CA LEU A 773 40.42 7.21 -15.53
C LEU A 773 41.67 7.65 -16.32
N ARG A 774 42.14 6.82 -17.25
CA ARG A 774 43.46 7.01 -17.93
C ARG A 774 44.59 7.14 -16.92
N ARG A 775 44.91 8.38 -16.49
CA ARG A 775 45.95 8.71 -15.49
C ARG A 775 45.39 9.41 -14.27
N ALA A 776 44.07 9.56 -14.15
CA ALA A 776 43.41 10.22 -13.05
C ALA A 776 43.44 9.34 -11.78
N ASP A 777 43.53 9.96 -10.62
CA ASP A 777 43.45 9.27 -9.33
C ASP A 777 42.04 8.73 -9.09
N PRO A 778 41.83 7.40 -8.94
CA PRO A 778 40.51 6.81 -8.71
C PRO A 778 39.83 7.30 -7.41
N LYS A 779 40.59 7.70 -6.42
CA LYS A 779 40.06 8.19 -5.12
C LYS A 779 39.66 9.66 -5.13
N ARG A 780 40.10 10.41 -6.15
CA ARG A 780 39.83 11.84 -6.32
C ARG A 780 39.07 12.16 -7.59
N SER A 781 38.61 11.15 -8.35
CA SER A 781 37.95 11.34 -9.63
C SER A 781 36.65 10.57 -9.71
N PHE A 782 35.73 11.11 -10.52
CA PHE A 782 34.44 10.50 -10.78
C PHE A 782 34.00 10.77 -12.21
N VAL A 783 33.01 10.03 -12.70
CA VAL A 783 32.44 10.24 -14.03
C VAL A 783 31.01 10.68 -13.89
N VAL A 784 30.63 11.75 -14.60
CA VAL A 784 29.27 12.23 -14.75
C VAL A 784 28.75 11.79 -16.12
N PHE A 785 27.71 10.96 -16.10
CA PHE A 785 26.95 10.59 -17.29
C PHE A 785 25.64 11.35 -17.32
N GLU A 786 25.28 11.95 -18.45
CA GLU A 786 24.09 12.78 -18.60
C GLU A 786 23.36 12.48 -19.90
N LEU A 787 22.03 12.41 -19.84
CA LEU A 787 21.12 12.40 -20.98
C LEU A 787 20.54 13.81 -21.13
N LEU A 788 20.63 14.38 -22.33
CA LEU A 788 20.35 15.79 -22.59
C LEU A 788 19.32 15.96 -23.71
N ASP A 789 18.33 16.83 -23.49
CA ASP A 789 17.46 17.38 -24.51
C ASP A 789 17.77 18.88 -24.69
N GLY A 790 18.44 19.23 -25.77
CA GLY A 790 19.02 20.58 -25.93
C GLY A 790 20.04 20.87 -24.80
N ALA A 791 19.79 21.91 -24.02
CA ALA A 791 20.59 22.28 -22.85
C ALA A 791 20.08 21.65 -21.54
N ARG A 792 18.88 21.05 -21.55
CA ARG A 792 18.23 20.47 -20.36
C ARG A 792 18.82 19.09 -20.07
N VAL A 793 19.24 18.88 -18.83
CA VAL A 793 19.59 17.56 -18.32
C VAL A 793 18.29 16.82 -17.98
N LEU A 794 18.03 15.71 -18.67
CA LEU A 794 16.88 14.83 -18.42
C LEU A 794 17.19 13.84 -17.30
N SER A 795 18.41 13.30 -17.31
CA SER A 795 18.87 12.34 -16.32
C SER A 795 20.39 12.46 -16.14
N ARG A 796 20.86 12.20 -14.92
CA ARG A 796 22.28 12.22 -14.56
C ARG A 796 22.59 11.00 -13.68
N ASN A 797 23.75 10.41 -13.89
CA ASN A 797 24.29 9.34 -13.05
C ASN A 797 25.77 9.59 -12.79
N LEU A 798 26.25 9.33 -11.59
CA LEU A 798 27.64 9.48 -11.18
C LEU A 798 28.25 8.11 -10.90
N VAL A 799 29.48 7.89 -11.41
CA VAL A 799 30.23 6.66 -11.17
C VAL A 799 31.51 6.98 -10.42
N PHE A 800 31.67 6.32 -9.29
CA PHE A 800 32.89 6.36 -8.48
C PHE A 800 33.66 5.04 -8.60
N PHE A 801 34.98 5.05 -8.33
CA PHE A 801 35.85 3.93 -8.60
C PHE A 801 36.25 3.14 -7.36
N ASP A 802 35.84 3.58 -6.18
CA ASP A 802 36.04 2.91 -4.90
C ASP A 802 34.84 3.16 -3.97
N ALA A 803 34.76 2.42 -2.87
CA ALA A 803 33.76 2.66 -1.83
C ALA A 803 33.93 4.06 -1.22
N ALA A 804 32.83 4.69 -0.82
CA ALA A 804 32.86 6.07 -0.33
C ALA A 804 33.87 6.31 0.81
N LYS A 805 34.07 5.34 1.71
CA LYS A 805 35.08 5.38 2.81
C LYS A 805 36.53 5.49 2.34
N HIS A 806 36.82 5.18 1.09
CA HIS A 806 38.16 5.23 0.52
C HIS A 806 38.36 6.46 -0.38
N LEU A 807 37.29 7.18 -0.69
CA LEU A 807 37.35 8.37 -1.52
C LEU A 807 37.96 9.55 -0.72
N HIS A 808 38.79 10.33 -1.37
CA HIS A 808 39.33 11.56 -0.81
C HIS A 808 38.36 12.73 -1.08
N LEU A 809 37.24 12.73 -0.39
CA LEU A 809 36.22 13.78 -0.52
C LEU A 809 36.69 15.01 0.28
N PRO A 810 36.76 16.20 -0.35
CA PRO A 810 37.01 17.43 0.39
C PRO A 810 35.81 17.80 1.24
N SER A 811 36.02 18.56 2.32
CA SER A 811 34.91 19.21 3.00
C SER A 811 34.33 20.29 2.07
N PRO A 812 33.08 20.19 1.60
CA PRO A 812 32.55 21.14 0.65
C PRO A 812 32.12 22.44 1.34
N ASP A 813 32.39 23.61 0.70
CA ASP A 813 31.83 24.91 1.09
C ASP A 813 30.45 25.05 0.42
N ILE A 814 29.40 24.48 1.03
CA ILE A 814 28.05 24.56 0.49
C ILE A 814 27.42 25.90 0.89
N ARG A 815 27.19 26.76 -0.10
CA ARG A 815 26.47 28.03 0.07
C ARG A 815 25.01 27.83 -0.26
N THR A 816 24.14 28.42 0.56
CA THR A 816 22.69 28.33 0.45
C THR A 816 22.06 29.70 0.33
N GLU A 817 21.09 29.83 -0.56
CA GLU A 817 20.23 31.02 -0.68
C GLU A 817 18.77 30.55 -0.66
N LEU A 818 18.05 30.88 0.42
CA LEU A 818 16.61 30.59 0.54
C LEU A 818 15.82 31.90 0.34
N ARG A 819 14.89 31.90 -0.62
CA ARG A 819 14.02 33.01 -0.96
C ARG A 819 12.57 32.57 -1.15
N ALA A 820 11.63 33.50 -1.01
CA ALA A 820 10.24 33.26 -1.37
C ALA A 820 10.10 33.02 -2.88
N ASP A 821 9.25 32.06 -3.29
CA ASP A 821 9.00 31.71 -4.68
C ASP A 821 7.55 31.19 -4.85
N GLY A 822 6.68 32.05 -5.41
CA GLY A 822 5.26 31.77 -5.54
C GLY A 822 4.58 31.52 -4.18
N ASP A 823 3.95 30.37 -4.03
CA ASP A 823 3.27 29.91 -2.81
C ASP A 823 4.19 29.10 -1.86
N GLY A 824 5.50 29.07 -2.17
CA GLY A 824 6.52 28.35 -1.40
C GLY A 824 7.85 29.11 -1.38
N TYR A 825 8.94 28.37 -1.39
CA TYR A 825 10.29 28.89 -1.33
C TYR A 825 11.21 28.16 -2.31
N ALA A 826 12.25 28.85 -2.79
CA ALA A 826 13.34 28.30 -3.57
C ALA A 826 14.63 28.34 -2.74
N LEU A 827 15.23 27.18 -2.54
CA LEU A 827 16.54 27.01 -1.91
C LEU A 827 17.57 26.68 -2.98
N THR A 828 18.47 27.61 -3.26
CA THR A 828 19.57 27.41 -4.21
C THR A 828 20.84 27.06 -3.46
N LEU A 829 21.50 25.98 -3.89
CA LEU A 829 22.76 25.49 -3.32
C LEU A 829 23.86 25.56 -4.38
N THR A 830 25.07 25.95 -3.93
CA THR A 830 26.30 25.92 -4.75
C THR A 830 27.46 25.39 -3.92
N SER A 831 28.40 24.70 -4.57
CA SER A 831 29.65 24.26 -3.94
C SER A 831 30.81 24.46 -4.91
N THR A 832 32.01 24.72 -4.38
CA THR A 832 33.26 24.82 -5.19
C THR A 832 33.90 23.46 -5.42
N THR A 833 33.56 22.46 -4.59
CA THR A 833 34.01 21.07 -4.70
C THR A 833 32.79 20.14 -4.74
N LEU A 834 33.03 18.83 -5.06
CA LEU A 834 31.97 17.85 -5.05
C LEU A 834 31.41 17.69 -3.61
N ALA A 835 30.10 17.89 -3.44
CA ALA A 835 29.40 17.50 -2.24
C ALA A 835 28.48 16.31 -2.54
N ARG A 836 28.71 15.19 -1.86
CA ARG A 836 27.94 13.96 -2.09
C ARG A 836 26.76 13.83 -1.14
N GLU A 837 25.65 13.35 -1.68
CA GLU A 837 24.45 12.95 -0.93
C GLU A 837 23.97 14.06 0.03
N VAL A 838 23.91 15.28 -0.49
CA VAL A 838 23.50 16.47 0.31
C VAL A 838 22.10 16.25 0.86
N TRP A 839 21.98 16.32 2.18
CA TRP A 839 20.72 16.19 2.91
C TRP A 839 20.30 17.51 3.51
N LEU A 840 19.07 17.90 3.25
CA LEU A 840 18.42 19.11 3.75
C LEU A 840 17.39 18.77 4.81
N ALA A 841 17.42 19.45 5.94
CA ALA A 841 16.44 19.32 6.99
C ALA A 841 16.07 20.68 7.58
N PHE A 842 14.90 20.80 8.21
CA PHE A 842 14.41 22.03 8.83
C PHE A 842 14.03 21.80 10.32
N GLY A 843 14.81 20.97 11.02
CA GLY A 843 14.56 20.61 12.42
C GLY A 843 13.16 20.03 12.61
N ASP A 844 12.36 20.64 13.47
CA ASP A 844 10.98 20.16 13.75
C ASP A 844 9.91 20.78 12.83
N LEU A 845 10.31 21.63 11.87
CA LEU A 845 9.37 22.24 10.92
C LEU A 845 8.99 21.27 9.81
N ASP A 846 7.69 21.18 9.51
CA ASP A 846 7.22 20.44 8.34
C ASP A 846 7.57 21.19 7.05
N ALA A 847 8.35 20.53 6.20
CA ALA A 847 8.72 21.02 4.88
C ALA A 847 8.72 19.84 3.87
N THR A 848 8.10 20.07 2.73
CA THR A 848 8.16 19.15 1.59
C THR A 848 9.17 19.72 0.58
N LEU A 849 10.11 18.87 0.18
CA LEU A 849 11.19 19.26 -0.73
C LEU A 849 10.97 18.63 -2.10
N SER A 850 11.26 19.39 -3.16
CA SER A 850 11.21 18.86 -4.53
C SER A 850 12.31 17.83 -4.82
N ASP A 851 13.43 17.89 -4.11
CA ASP A 851 14.54 16.94 -4.16
C ASP A 851 15.35 16.98 -2.85
N ASN A 852 16.05 15.88 -2.53
CA ASN A 852 16.95 15.75 -1.39
C ASN A 852 17.88 14.53 -1.61
N ALA A 853 18.88 14.32 -0.77
CA ALA A 853 19.88 13.26 -0.93
C ALA A 853 20.44 13.25 -2.37
N PHE A 854 21.09 14.30 -2.78
CA PHE A 854 21.61 14.50 -4.14
C PHE A 854 23.10 14.86 -4.13
N ASP A 855 23.79 14.56 -5.22
CA ASP A 855 25.16 15.04 -5.45
C ASP A 855 25.13 16.45 -6.02
N LEU A 856 25.86 17.37 -5.40
CA LEU A 856 26.03 18.76 -5.84
C LEU A 856 27.39 18.89 -6.56
N LEU A 857 27.34 19.09 -7.87
CA LEU A 857 28.53 19.21 -8.70
C LEU A 857 29.24 20.55 -8.50
N PRO A 858 30.59 20.57 -8.54
CA PRO A 858 31.37 21.80 -8.39
C PRO A 858 30.98 22.86 -9.41
N GLY A 859 30.60 24.06 -8.93
CA GLY A 859 30.25 25.20 -9.77
C GLY A 859 28.90 25.11 -10.51
N GLU A 860 28.12 24.05 -10.32
CA GLU A 860 26.77 23.91 -10.88
C GLU A 860 25.73 24.20 -9.78
N PRO A 861 24.95 25.31 -9.86
CA PRO A 861 23.90 25.56 -8.89
C PRO A 861 22.75 24.58 -9.02
N LEU A 862 22.18 24.17 -7.89
CA LEU A 862 20.97 23.35 -7.81
C LEU A 862 19.91 24.08 -6.98
N THR A 863 18.69 24.15 -7.49
CA THR A 863 17.56 24.74 -6.79
C THR A 863 16.55 23.69 -6.36
N VAL A 864 16.24 23.66 -5.06
CA VAL A 864 15.21 22.83 -4.44
C VAL A 864 14.01 23.71 -4.08
N HIS A 865 12.83 23.34 -4.57
CA HIS A 865 11.58 23.99 -4.13
C HIS A 865 11.15 23.42 -2.78
N VAL A 866 10.80 24.34 -1.86
CA VAL A 866 10.41 24.01 -0.49
C VAL A 866 8.97 24.49 -0.27
N ARG A 867 8.10 23.59 0.15
CA ARG A 867 6.73 23.91 0.59
C ARG A 867 6.64 23.73 2.10
N SER A 868 6.22 24.78 2.79
CA SER A 868 6.04 24.78 4.23
C SER A 868 5.04 25.85 4.65
N ARG A 869 4.41 25.66 5.80
CA ARG A 869 3.60 26.71 6.48
C ARG A 869 4.45 27.66 7.32
N ALA A 870 5.71 27.31 7.55
CA ALA A 870 6.66 28.15 8.29
C ALA A 870 7.06 29.41 7.48
N THR A 871 7.41 30.45 8.16
CA THR A 871 7.90 31.69 7.53
C THR A 871 9.32 31.51 6.97
N LEU A 872 9.71 32.37 6.04
CA LEU A 872 11.06 32.37 5.47
C LEU A 872 12.16 32.49 6.56
N GLU A 873 11.94 33.31 7.57
CA GLU A 873 12.89 33.50 8.69
C GLU A 873 13.00 32.20 9.53
N GLN A 874 11.87 31.57 9.86
CA GLN A 874 11.87 30.29 10.56
C GLN A 874 12.60 29.19 9.78
N LEU A 875 12.35 29.09 8.48
CA LEU A 875 13.03 28.13 7.63
C LEU A 875 14.53 28.41 7.52
N ARG A 876 14.95 29.70 7.40
CA ARG A 876 16.37 30.03 7.38
C ARG A 876 17.07 29.67 8.69
N SER A 877 16.45 29.95 9.83
CA SER A 877 16.98 29.58 11.14
C SER A 877 17.08 28.08 11.38
N ALA A 878 16.15 27.31 10.81
CA ALA A 878 16.05 25.86 11.04
C ALA A 878 16.78 25.04 9.97
N LEU A 879 17.23 25.66 8.86
CA LEU A 879 17.90 24.96 7.79
C LEU A 879 19.18 24.27 8.27
N GLN A 880 19.26 22.99 8.07
CA GLN A 880 20.42 22.16 8.28
C GLN A 880 20.83 21.54 6.94
N VAL A 881 22.11 21.60 6.63
CA VAL A 881 22.68 21.02 5.42
C VAL A 881 23.78 20.06 5.86
N ARG A 882 23.68 18.82 5.43
CA ARG A 882 24.66 17.77 5.72
C ARG A 882 25.12 17.16 4.41
N ASP A 883 26.35 16.68 4.37
CA ASP A 883 26.90 15.90 3.24
C ASP A 883 27.62 14.64 3.75
N LEU A 884 28.00 13.78 2.81
CA LEU A 884 28.63 12.52 3.15
C LEU A 884 30.03 12.71 3.79
N ALA A 885 30.82 13.70 3.35
CA ALA A 885 32.18 13.91 3.85
C ALA A 885 32.20 14.26 5.35
N GLU A 886 31.15 14.98 5.82
CA GLU A 886 31.01 15.37 7.23
C GLU A 886 30.80 14.17 8.17
N THR A 887 30.24 13.08 7.67
CA THR A 887 29.79 11.92 8.48
C THR A 887 30.79 10.79 8.55
N LEU A 888 31.83 10.82 7.70
CA LEU A 888 32.88 9.78 7.68
C LEU A 888 33.90 10.03 8.79
N THR A 889 34.26 8.98 9.54
CA THR A 889 35.38 9.04 10.48
C THR A 889 36.69 8.95 9.69
N GLY A 890 37.50 10.01 9.72
CA GLY A 890 38.85 10.03 9.18
C GLY A 890 38.93 10.36 7.69
N SER A 891 38.55 11.56 7.31
CA SER A 891 39.15 12.16 6.12
C SER A 891 40.66 12.15 6.30
N PRO A 892 41.46 11.55 5.38
CA PRO A 892 42.91 11.66 5.47
C PRO A 892 43.31 13.14 5.49
N PRO A 893 44.28 13.55 6.28
CA PRO A 893 44.74 14.94 6.29
C PRO A 893 45.13 15.36 4.87
N GLU A 894 44.77 16.58 4.49
CA GLU A 894 45.20 17.15 3.22
C GLU A 894 46.70 16.93 3.07
N PRO A 895 47.20 16.46 1.92
CA PRO A 895 48.62 16.38 1.69
C PRO A 895 49.18 17.81 1.78
N ALA A 896 50.09 18.02 2.73
CA ALA A 896 50.79 19.30 2.83
C ALA A 896 51.32 19.68 1.45
N GLU A 897 50.94 20.86 0.95
CA GLU A 897 51.51 21.43 -0.28
C GLU A 897 53.02 21.39 -0.16
N ALA A 898 53.66 20.59 -1.01
CA ALA A 898 55.11 20.64 -1.14
C ALA A 898 55.48 22.05 -1.62
N LYS A 899 56.03 22.84 -0.74
CA LYS A 899 56.62 24.16 -1.03
C LYS A 899 57.78 24.01 -2.03
#